data_9a62c499363be1bc13cef080f06fb065
#
_entry.id   9a62c499363be1bc13cef080f06fb065
#
_cell.length_a   1.000
_cell.length_b   1.000
_cell.length_c   1.000
_cell.angle_alpha   90.00
_cell.angle_beta   90.00
_cell.angle_gamma   90.00
#
_symmetry.space_group_name_H-M   'P 1'
#
loop_
_entity.id
_entity.type
_entity.pdbx_description
1 polymer ?
#
loop_
_entity_poly.entity_id
_entity_poly.type
_entity_poly.pdbx_seq_one_letter_code
_entity_poly.pdbx_strand_id
1 'polypeptide(L)'
;MSENARKPPYDAARIEPERQAAWVDRGDYDAPAPPPDGEHGVYVKSSSPFTSGNLHMGHVRDYTIGDAYARFQRARGRSVLMGFGFDAFGLPAELAAIERQIPAAEWVEQCGERMLGQMKRLGYSFDYDRVFYSSDEGQYRWSQWLFLTLYEMGLIYLDDATVDWCDTCQTTLATIQVEEGGTCWRCHNEVRLIRQPTWFLKITPYLEENDANMPLLEGQPWDEMALSTQRYILGRSDGVEFDLAGPSGPLTVFTPHRYAAGLASFVVLSPRHPQVEEWAGEGTVREELEQLRSGGWERSARDAKAVPVVDTGRAITGPDGEELPVLVSPLVDARFGPTAALGIPTVDEADADIAARLPDRIRGVDGPKGADMERLSARQPEEAELAPPSAPVEGATDAKRYRANDFSISRQRSWGTPIPIVHCPDCGPVPVPEADLPVVLPRDLVATGEGNPLAERPDFVDVDCPKCGTPAKRETDTLDCHFDALFLWVPATLPPEDRATQMFTHPESRKWLPAERLVAGGDSGGFVFDQRIVTKALRDHGEFDYMEAGEPFEGCLFHEMVIADGRKMSKHLGNVVDPDALVEEFGADTVRVAVLWAAGPAKTLNWSDAAIRFANKFLRGFWTYAHDRFVELEGARHDSEKAAETAAQREKLRGWCENGLGRIADDTADLQMHKSIRNLTRFFERIQQFEKQLKKRGQLDKADAEALVAAILLLARALQPFAPHTAEAILLDSGRFTSDDLPGAWPAAAAMTLAADDIPTVAS
;
A
#
# COMPACT_ATOMS: atom_id res chain seq x y z
N MET A 1 42.00 27.85 -35.97
CA MET A 1 42.11 27.87 -34.49
C MET A 1 40.71 28.06 -34.00
N SER A 2 39.99 26.96 -33.75
CA SER A 2 38.64 26.97 -33.19
C SER A 2 38.71 27.26 -31.71
N GLU A 3 37.89 28.22 -31.28
CA GLU A 3 37.65 28.51 -29.88
C GLU A 3 37.47 27.23 -29.09
N ASN A 4 38.14 27.18 -27.93
CA ASN A 4 37.95 26.14 -26.92
C ASN A 4 36.47 25.81 -26.76
N ALA A 5 36.04 24.66 -27.25
CA ALA A 5 34.77 24.09 -26.89
C ALA A 5 34.80 23.86 -25.36
N ARG A 6 34.36 24.85 -24.60
CA ARG A 6 34.23 24.76 -23.15
C ARG A 6 33.23 23.63 -22.89
N LYS A 7 33.68 22.64 -22.16
CA LYS A 7 32.85 21.55 -21.64
C LYS A 7 31.57 22.14 -21.04
N PRO A 8 30.36 21.64 -21.40
CA PRO A 8 29.16 22.13 -20.78
C PRO A 8 29.18 21.77 -19.28
N PRO A 9 29.02 22.72 -18.37
CA PRO A 9 28.89 22.39 -16.97
C PRO A 9 27.59 21.57 -16.76
N TYR A 10 27.56 20.69 -15.76
CA TYR A 10 26.33 20.03 -15.37
C TYR A 10 25.33 21.09 -14.88
N ASP A 11 24.23 21.21 -15.57
CA ASP A 11 23.19 22.21 -15.35
C ASP A 11 21.81 21.56 -15.40
N ALA A 12 21.33 21.09 -14.24
CA ALA A 12 20.05 20.44 -14.10
C ALA A 12 18.89 21.37 -14.53
N ALA A 13 18.99 22.68 -14.21
CA ALA A 13 17.94 23.64 -14.53
C ALA A 13 17.73 23.83 -16.05
N ARG A 14 18.74 23.53 -16.86
CA ARG A 14 18.63 23.52 -18.33
C ARG A 14 18.26 22.12 -18.85
N ILE A 15 18.97 21.09 -18.39
CA ILE A 15 18.86 19.73 -18.94
C ILE A 15 17.49 19.13 -18.68
N GLU A 16 16.98 19.27 -17.47
CA GLU A 16 15.74 18.59 -17.06
C GLU A 16 14.51 19.06 -17.82
N PRO A 17 14.22 20.39 -17.94
CA PRO A 17 13.10 20.86 -18.74
C PRO A 17 13.23 20.51 -20.24
N GLU A 18 14.44 20.56 -20.80
CA GLU A 18 14.68 20.17 -22.21
C GLU A 18 14.32 18.69 -22.46
N ARG A 19 14.67 17.82 -21.53
CA ARG A 19 14.35 16.39 -21.68
C ARG A 19 12.87 16.12 -21.46
N GLN A 20 12.27 16.73 -20.45
CA GLN A 20 10.83 16.61 -20.16
C GLN A 20 9.98 17.06 -21.35
N ALA A 21 10.33 18.19 -21.99
CA ALA A 21 9.65 18.65 -23.19
C ALA A 21 9.80 17.62 -24.35
N ALA A 22 11.00 17.07 -24.53
CA ALA A 22 11.23 16.06 -25.58
C ALA A 22 10.43 14.77 -25.34
N TRP A 23 10.24 14.34 -24.09
CA TRP A 23 9.40 13.17 -23.76
C TRP A 23 7.93 13.40 -24.10
N VAL A 24 7.41 14.60 -23.78
CA VAL A 24 6.04 14.98 -24.14
C VAL A 24 5.85 15.02 -25.65
N ASP A 25 6.78 15.66 -26.37
CA ASP A 25 6.72 15.79 -27.82
C ASP A 25 6.74 14.41 -28.55
N ARG A 26 7.43 13.42 -27.98
CA ARG A 26 7.49 12.05 -28.51
C ARG A 26 6.36 11.14 -28.03
N GLY A 27 5.61 11.52 -26.98
CA GLY A 27 4.64 10.64 -26.32
C GLY A 27 5.30 9.41 -25.65
N ASP A 28 6.50 9.57 -25.08
CA ASP A 28 7.31 8.45 -24.55
C ASP A 28 6.61 7.64 -23.46
N TYR A 29 5.66 8.25 -22.78
CA TYR A 29 4.99 7.68 -21.61
C TYR A 29 3.49 7.53 -21.77
N ASP A 30 2.96 7.90 -22.92
CA ASP A 30 1.59 7.59 -23.30
C ASP A 30 1.38 6.08 -23.21
N ALA A 31 0.19 5.64 -22.80
CA ALA A 31 -0.10 4.23 -22.72
C ALA A 31 0.15 3.58 -24.09
N PRO A 32 1.04 2.59 -24.18
CA PRO A 32 1.27 1.91 -25.44
C PRO A 32 -0.02 1.22 -25.89
N ALA A 33 -0.13 0.93 -27.16
CA ALA A 33 -1.18 0.03 -27.62
C ALA A 33 -1.17 -1.22 -26.73
N PRO A 34 -2.34 -1.72 -26.29
CA PRO A 34 -2.40 -2.93 -25.49
C PRO A 34 -1.62 -4.05 -26.18
N PRO A 35 -0.96 -4.93 -25.40
CA PRO A 35 -0.23 -6.04 -26.00
C PRO A 35 -1.17 -6.90 -26.88
N PRO A 36 -0.63 -7.63 -27.85
CA PRO A 36 -1.41 -8.55 -28.67
C PRO A 36 -2.24 -9.54 -27.84
N ASP A 37 -3.28 -10.09 -28.42
CA ASP A 37 -4.11 -11.09 -27.73
C ASP A 37 -3.25 -12.28 -27.27
N GLY A 38 -3.39 -12.65 -26.00
CA GLY A 38 -2.62 -13.72 -25.35
C GLY A 38 -1.32 -13.27 -24.71
N GLU A 39 -0.94 -11.99 -24.82
CA GLU A 39 0.19 -11.39 -24.08
C GLU A 39 -0.33 -10.46 -22.98
N HIS A 40 0.40 -10.40 -21.85
CA HIS A 40 0.10 -9.51 -20.73
C HIS A 40 1.07 -8.33 -20.72
N GLY A 41 0.52 -7.12 -20.58
CA GLY A 41 1.32 -5.91 -20.37
C GLY A 41 1.81 -5.79 -18.93
N VAL A 42 2.82 -4.96 -18.75
CA VAL A 42 3.32 -4.59 -17.42
C VAL A 42 2.53 -3.40 -16.90
N TYR A 43 1.68 -3.61 -15.95
CA TYR A 43 1.06 -2.50 -15.22
C TYR A 43 1.78 -2.29 -13.89
N VAL A 44 2.37 -1.11 -13.74
CA VAL A 44 3.02 -0.66 -12.49
C VAL A 44 2.09 0.32 -11.79
N LYS A 45 1.53 -0.09 -10.65
CA LYS A 45 0.66 0.73 -9.81
C LYS A 45 1.45 1.27 -8.63
N SER A 46 1.40 2.57 -8.43
CA SER A 46 1.87 3.25 -7.20
C SER A 46 0.70 3.71 -6.35
N SER A 47 0.97 4.10 -5.09
CA SER A 47 -0.04 4.64 -4.19
C SER A 47 -0.81 5.80 -4.81
N SER A 48 -2.10 5.89 -4.54
CA SER A 48 -2.94 7.03 -4.88
C SER A 48 -2.87 8.06 -3.75
N PRO A 49 -2.34 9.27 -3.96
CA PRO A 49 -2.17 10.23 -2.89
C PRO A 49 -3.47 10.94 -2.54
N PHE A 50 -3.63 11.27 -1.26
CA PHE A 50 -4.69 12.18 -0.81
C PHE A 50 -4.41 13.62 -1.25
N THR A 51 -5.45 14.31 -1.69
CA THR A 51 -5.39 15.73 -2.10
C THR A 51 -5.45 16.69 -0.90
N SER A 52 -4.59 16.48 0.09
CA SER A 52 -4.55 17.26 1.33
C SER A 52 -3.42 18.28 1.39
N GLY A 53 -2.51 18.29 0.41
CA GLY A 53 -1.36 19.19 0.35
C GLY A 53 -0.40 18.89 -0.79
N ASN A 54 0.88 19.21 -0.61
CA ASN A 54 1.94 18.89 -1.57
C ASN A 54 2.40 17.44 -1.42
N LEU A 55 3.09 16.93 -2.44
CA LEU A 55 3.84 15.68 -2.31
C LEU A 55 4.85 15.79 -1.15
N HIS A 56 4.99 14.73 -0.39
CA HIS A 56 6.03 14.58 0.63
C HIS A 56 7.05 13.51 0.20
N MET A 57 8.18 13.43 0.92
CA MET A 57 9.26 12.50 0.57
C MET A 57 8.86 11.02 0.57
N GLY A 58 7.79 10.64 1.25
CA GLY A 58 7.18 9.30 1.16
C GLY A 58 6.65 9.02 -0.25
N HIS A 59 5.86 9.94 -0.82
CA HIS A 59 5.40 9.87 -2.21
C HIS A 59 6.57 9.87 -3.19
N VAL A 60 7.59 10.70 -2.96
CA VAL A 60 8.79 10.71 -3.82
C VAL A 60 9.48 9.36 -3.81
N ARG A 61 9.56 8.68 -2.65
CA ARG A 61 10.15 7.34 -2.55
C ARG A 61 9.32 6.32 -3.33
N ASP A 62 8.02 6.29 -3.10
CA ASP A 62 7.07 5.39 -3.76
C ASP A 62 7.17 5.50 -5.29
N TYR A 63 6.92 6.70 -5.80
CA TYR A 63 6.87 6.94 -7.24
C TYR A 63 8.23 6.76 -7.92
N THR A 64 9.33 7.09 -7.25
CA THR A 64 10.66 6.90 -7.83
C THR A 64 11.02 5.41 -7.96
N ILE A 65 10.62 4.56 -7.01
CA ILE A 65 10.80 3.11 -7.10
C ILE A 65 9.97 2.55 -8.26
N GLY A 66 8.68 2.89 -8.32
CA GLY A 66 7.77 2.45 -9.39
C GLY A 66 8.23 2.90 -10.77
N ASP A 67 8.61 4.18 -10.91
CA ASP A 67 9.08 4.76 -12.17
C ASP A 67 10.40 4.13 -12.65
N ALA A 68 11.34 3.88 -11.76
CA ALA A 68 12.58 3.22 -12.12
C ALA A 68 12.32 1.80 -12.66
N TYR A 69 11.39 1.06 -12.05
CA TYR A 69 10.97 -0.25 -12.53
C TYR A 69 10.26 -0.16 -13.89
N ALA A 70 9.32 0.77 -14.04
CA ALA A 70 8.58 0.96 -15.28
C ALA A 70 9.52 1.29 -16.45
N ARG A 71 10.48 2.22 -16.27
CA ARG A 71 11.49 2.56 -17.25
C ARG A 71 12.40 1.38 -17.60
N PHE A 72 12.78 0.59 -16.61
CA PHE A 72 13.58 -0.62 -16.82
C PHE A 72 12.81 -1.65 -17.68
N GLN A 73 11.53 -1.87 -17.42
CA GLN A 73 10.72 -2.81 -18.20
C GLN A 73 10.48 -2.31 -19.64
N ARG A 74 10.25 -0.99 -19.84
CA ARG A 74 10.21 -0.39 -21.19
C ARG A 74 11.52 -0.60 -21.94
N ALA A 75 12.65 -0.38 -21.28
CA ALA A 75 13.97 -0.63 -21.87
C ALA A 75 14.18 -2.10 -22.24
N ARG A 76 13.49 -3.04 -21.59
CA ARG A 76 13.46 -4.47 -21.95
C ARG A 76 12.49 -4.79 -23.09
N GLY A 77 11.85 -3.79 -23.67
CA GLY A 77 10.93 -3.95 -24.81
C GLY A 77 9.52 -4.41 -24.43
N ARG A 78 9.15 -4.34 -23.14
CA ARG A 78 7.79 -4.69 -22.69
C ARG A 78 6.85 -3.51 -22.88
N SER A 79 5.58 -3.80 -23.18
CA SER A 79 4.51 -2.81 -23.11
C SER A 79 4.24 -2.47 -21.66
N VAL A 80 4.43 -1.20 -21.27
CA VAL A 80 4.34 -0.77 -19.85
C VAL A 80 3.33 0.36 -19.70
N LEU A 81 2.33 0.11 -18.86
CA LEU A 81 1.40 1.11 -18.36
C LEU A 81 1.86 1.55 -16.96
N MET A 82 2.01 2.85 -16.75
CA MET A 82 2.18 3.44 -15.44
C MET A 82 1.05 4.47 -15.25
N GLY A 83 -0.08 4.00 -14.75
CA GLY A 83 -1.27 4.81 -14.54
C GLY A 83 -1.32 5.39 -13.13
N PHE A 84 -2.05 6.50 -13.00
CA PHE A 84 -2.10 7.26 -11.77
C PHE A 84 -3.49 7.85 -11.52
N GLY A 85 -3.91 7.92 -10.25
CA GLY A 85 -5.14 8.57 -9.82
C GLY A 85 -5.05 9.09 -8.40
N PHE A 86 -5.80 10.15 -8.11
CA PHE A 86 -5.89 10.73 -6.78
C PHE A 86 -7.00 10.08 -5.97
N ASP A 87 -6.70 9.75 -4.71
CA ASP A 87 -7.71 9.51 -3.69
C ASP A 87 -8.18 10.87 -3.16
N ALA A 88 -9.22 11.40 -3.79
CA ALA A 88 -9.60 12.80 -3.71
C ALA A 88 -10.72 13.08 -2.72
N PHE A 89 -11.38 12.06 -2.21
CA PHE A 89 -12.40 12.17 -1.18
C PHE A 89 -11.84 12.04 0.24
N GLY A 90 -12.69 12.20 1.21
CA GLY A 90 -12.45 11.92 2.62
C GLY A 90 -11.95 13.10 3.45
N LEU A 91 -11.74 12.80 4.71
CA LEU A 91 -11.47 13.79 5.75
C LEU A 91 -10.22 14.65 5.51
N PRO A 92 -9.08 14.14 5.00
CA PRO A 92 -7.91 14.99 4.83
C PRO A 92 -8.13 16.18 3.89
N ALA A 93 -8.83 15.97 2.78
CA ALA A 93 -9.16 17.03 1.83
C ALA A 93 -10.22 18.00 2.41
N GLU A 94 -11.27 17.46 3.05
CA GLU A 94 -12.32 18.27 3.69
C GLU A 94 -11.76 19.20 4.78
N LEU A 95 -10.85 18.68 5.62
CA LEU A 95 -10.21 19.49 6.67
C LEU A 95 -9.38 20.63 6.11
N ALA A 96 -8.58 20.32 5.08
CA ALA A 96 -7.78 21.34 4.44
C ALA A 96 -8.63 22.44 3.79
N ALA A 97 -9.82 22.07 3.28
CA ALA A 97 -10.81 23.00 2.73
C ALA A 97 -11.46 23.86 3.83
N ILE A 98 -11.86 23.25 4.96
CA ILE A 98 -12.42 23.94 6.13
C ILE A 98 -11.45 25.00 6.66
N GLU A 99 -10.18 24.67 6.85
CA GLU A 99 -9.14 25.60 7.30
C GLU A 99 -9.03 26.83 6.38
N ARG A 100 -9.34 26.67 5.09
CA ARG A 100 -9.24 27.71 4.06
C ARG A 100 -10.57 28.40 3.76
N GLN A 101 -11.66 27.89 4.31
CA GLN A 101 -13.02 28.38 4.08
C GLN A 101 -13.43 28.38 2.59
N ILE A 102 -13.06 27.32 1.87
CA ILE A 102 -13.41 27.10 0.46
C ILE A 102 -14.11 25.74 0.29
N PRO A 103 -14.86 25.52 -0.80
CA PRO A 103 -15.37 24.20 -1.13
C PRO A 103 -14.27 23.16 -1.25
N ALA A 104 -14.52 21.94 -0.77
CA ALA A 104 -13.55 20.84 -0.86
C ALA A 104 -13.20 20.50 -2.31
N ALA A 105 -14.17 20.58 -3.23
CA ALA A 105 -13.94 20.39 -4.66
C ALA A 105 -12.86 21.33 -5.21
N GLU A 106 -12.95 22.63 -4.88
CA GLU A 106 -11.97 23.63 -5.31
C GLU A 106 -10.57 23.36 -4.74
N TRP A 107 -10.51 22.97 -3.46
CA TRP A 107 -9.24 22.60 -2.84
C TRP A 107 -8.58 21.39 -3.49
N VAL A 108 -9.37 20.37 -3.79
CA VAL A 108 -8.91 19.16 -4.47
C VAL A 108 -8.29 19.47 -5.83
N GLU A 109 -8.97 20.30 -6.65
CA GLU A 109 -8.44 20.73 -7.95
C GLU A 109 -7.10 21.45 -7.80
N GLN A 110 -7.01 22.43 -6.89
CA GLN A 110 -5.76 23.16 -6.63
C GLN A 110 -4.61 22.25 -6.14
N CYS A 111 -4.93 21.25 -5.30
CA CYS A 111 -3.94 20.27 -4.84
C CYS A 111 -3.47 19.37 -5.96
N GLY A 112 -4.40 18.82 -6.74
CA GLY A 112 -4.09 17.93 -7.84
C GLY A 112 -3.19 18.57 -8.87
N GLU A 113 -3.49 19.82 -9.31
CA GLU A 113 -2.66 20.58 -10.24
C GLU A 113 -1.23 20.75 -9.71
N ARG A 114 -1.07 21.11 -8.44
CA ARG A 114 0.26 21.26 -7.84
C ARG A 114 1.02 19.94 -7.76
N MET A 115 0.38 18.88 -7.30
CA MET A 115 1.01 17.56 -7.23
C MET A 115 1.42 17.04 -8.61
N LEU A 116 0.57 17.22 -9.64
CA LEU A 116 0.91 16.89 -11.02
C LEU A 116 2.12 17.70 -11.51
N GLY A 117 2.18 18.99 -11.19
CA GLY A 117 3.35 19.82 -11.47
C GLY A 117 4.62 19.29 -10.82
N GLN A 118 4.56 18.86 -9.56
CA GLN A 118 5.68 18.26 -8.83
C GLN A 118 6.12 16.93 -9.45
N MET A 119 5.17 16.08 -9.85
CA MET A 119 5.46 14.80 -10.50
C MET A 119 6.14 14.97 -11.84
N LYS A 120 5.65 15.91 -12.68
CA LYS A 120 6.26 16.25 -13.96
C LYS A 120 7.66 16.80 -13.77
N ARG A 121 7.90 17.68 -12.78
CA ARG A 121 9.24 18.19 -12.45
C ARG A 121 10.20 17.10 -11.99
N LEU A 122 9.72 16.08 -11.27
CA LEU A 122 10.52 14.91 -10.87
C LEU A 122 10.77 13.95 -12.05
N GLY A 123 10.14 14.19 -13.20
CA GLY A 123 10.33 13.43 -14.42
C GLY A 123 9.76 12.02 -14.36
N TYR A 124 8.66 11.80 -13.65
CA TYR A 124 8.00 10.49 -13.62
C TYR A 124 7.31 10.17 -14.95
N SER A 125 7.40 8.92 -15.35
CA SER A 125 6.90 8.40 -16.62
C SER A 125 5.45 7.87 -16.50
N PHE A 126 4.60 8.61 -15.77
CA PHE A 126 3.16 8.35 -15.77
C PHE A 126 2.54 8.75 -17.10
N ASP A 127 1.52 8.01 -17.49
CA ASP A 127 0.57 8.46 -18.51
C ASP A 127 -0.35 9.52 -17.89
N TYR A 128 -0.02 10.79 -18.13
CA TYR A 128 -0.74 11.92 -17.55
C TYR A 128 -2.11 12.16 -18.18
N ASP A 129 -2.38 11.61 -19.36
CA ASP A 129 -3.71 11.68 -20.00
C ASP A 129 -4.68 10.69 -19.33
N ARG A 130 -4.15 9.66 -18.66
CA ARG A 130 -4.93 8.68 -17.90
C ARG A 130 -5.11 9.04 -16.43
N VAL A 131 -4.72 10.23 -16.00
CA VAL A 131 -4.96 10.69 -14.62
C VAL A 131 -6.47 10.82 -14.36
N PHE A 132 -6.89 10.52 -13.15
CA PHE A 132 -8.27 10.63 -12.68
C PHE A 132 -8.31 11.01 -11.20
N TYR A 133 -9.47 11.47 -10.75
CA TYR A 133 -9.78 11.76 -9.36
C TYR A 133 -10.92 10.86 -8.89
N SER A 134 -10.81 10.27 -7.70
CA SER A 134 -11.92 9.50 -7.13
C SER A 134 -13.20 10.35 -6.99
N SER A 135 -13.06 11.68 -6.91
CA SER A 135 -14.15 12.65 -6.82
C SER A 135 -14.75 13.09 -8.16
N ASP A 136 -14.30 12.56 -9.29
CA ASP A 136 -14.92 12.80 -10.58
C ASP A 136 -16.25 12.03 -10.67
N GLU A 137 -17.31 12.67 -11.19
CA GLU A 137 -18.65 12.07 -11.29
C GLU A 137 -18.63 10.74 -12.05
N GLY A 138 -17.90 10.67 -13.17
CA GLY A 138 -17.70 9.44 -13.92
C GLY A 138 -16.95 8.35 -13.17
N GLN A 139 -16.16 8.72 -12.15
CA GLN A 139 -15.40 7.80 -11.33
C GLN A 139 -16.22 7.32 -10.12
N TYR A 140 -16.76 8.22 -9.29
CA TYR A 140 -17.51 7.79 -8.11
C TYR A 140 -18.88 7.18 -8.44
N ARG A 141 -19.41 7.35 -9.66
CA ARG A 141 -20.51 6.54 -10.17
C ARG A 141 -20.24 5.03 -9.97
N TRP A 142 -18.99 4.62 -10.14
CA TRP A 142 -18.60 3.23 -9.98
C TRP A 142 -18.42 2.81 -8.51
N SER A 143 -18.07 3.73 -7.62
CA SER A 143 -18.17 3.47 -6.17
C SER A 143 -19.63 3.22 -5.77
N GLN A 144 -20.55 3.99 -6.30
CA GLN A 144 -21.99 3.80 -6.07
C GLN A 144 -22.49 2.48 -6.69
N TRP A 145 -22.07 2.16 -7.90
CA TRP A 145 -22.37 0.89 -8.53
C TRP A 145 -21.82 -0.29 -7.73
N LEU A 146 -20.57 -0.20 -7.27
CA LEU A 146 -19.94 -1.20 -6.42
C LEU A 146 -20.73 -1.38 -5.10
N PHE A 147 -21.15 -0.28 -4.49
CA PHE A 147 -22.00 -0.33 -3.30
C PHE A 147 -23.28 -1.10 -3.57
N LEU A 148 -24.00 -0.79 -4.66
CA LEU A 148 -25.26 -1.46 -5.01
C LEU A 148 -25.04 -2.95 -5.33
N THR A 149 -24.01 -3.28 -6.09
CA THR A 149 -23.65 -4.66 -6.42
C THR A 149 -23.36 -5.48 -5.16
N LEU A 150 -22.52 -4.97 -4.26
CA LEU A 150 -22.20 -5.65 -3.02
C LEU A 150 -23.42 -5.71 -2.06
N TYR A 151 -24.31 -4.72 -2.12
CA TYR A 151 -25.57 -4.72 -1.36
C TYR A 151 -26.53 -5.84 -1.87
N GLU A 152 -26.65 -6.01 -3.19
CA GLU A 152 -27.43 -7.10 -3.78
C GLU A 152 -26.84 -8.48 -3.47
N MET A 153 -25.51 -8.58 -3.39
CA MET A 153 -24.81 -9.80 -2.97
C MET A 153 -24.96 -10.09 -1.46
N GLY A 154 -25.55 -9.16 -0.68
CA GLY A 154 -25.66 -9.30 0.77
C GLY A 154 -24.33 -9.07 1.52
N LEU A 155 -23.38 -8.41 0.88
CA LEU A 155 -22.08 -8.04 1.44
C LEU A 155 -22.06 -6.62 2.02
N ILE A 156 -23.07 -5.80 1.74
CA ILE A 156 -23.28 -4.52 2.42
C ILE A 156 -24.57 -4.60 3.20
N TYR A 157 -24.54 -4.13 4.44
CA TYR A 157 -25.69 -4.12 5.33
C TYR A 157 -25.68 -2.90 6.25
N LEU A 158 -26.86 -2.51 6.71
CA LEU A 158 -27.04 -1.45 7.70
C LEU A 158 -27.27 -2.11 9.08
N ASP A 159 -26.52 -1.70 10.07
CA ASP A 159 -26.69 -2.18 11.45
C ASP A 159 -26.54 -1.02 12.43
N ASP A 160 -27.14 -1.21 13.62
CA ASP A 160 -27.10 -0.26 14.71
C ASP A 160 -25.79 -0.48 15.51
N ALA A 161 -24.73 0.16 15.06
CA ALA A 161 -23.39 -0.08 15.59
C ALA A 161 -23.00 0.92 16.67
N THR A 162 -22.18 0.44 17.60
CA THR A 162 -21.43 1.31 18.51
C THR A 162 -20.18 1.80 17.78
N VAL A 163 -20.09 3.10 17.56
CA VAL A 163 -19.02 3.75 16.83
C VAL A 163 -18.34 4.83 17.67
N ASP A 164 -17.07 5.07 17.38
CA ASP A 164 -16.31 6.17 17.95
C ASP A 164 -16.81 7.50 17.37
N TRP A 165 -17.21 8.40 18.25
CA TRP A 165 -17.76 9.70 17.88
C TRP A 165 -16.98 10.85 18.51
N CYS A 166 -16.62 11.83 17.69
CA CYS A 166 -16.03 13.08 18.15
C CYS A 166 -17.06 14.20 18.16
N ASP A 167 -17.42 14.66 19.36
CA ASP A 167 -18.38 15.75 19.50
C ASP A 167 -17.90 17.09 18.91
N THR A 168 -16.60 17.33 18.89
CA THR A 168 -16.02 18.52 18.28
C THR A 168 -16.00 18.46 16.75
N CYS A 169 -15.67 17.31 16.19
CA CYS A 169 -15.62 17.14 14.73
C CYS A 169 -16.98 16.72 14.15
N GLN A 170 -17.96 16.40 14.97
CA GLN A 170 -19.31 15.94 14.60
C GLN A 170 -19.28 14.81 13.56
N THR A 171 -18.41 13.82 13.80
CA THR A 171 -18.22 12.68 12.87
C THR A 171 -17.84 11.41 13.61
N THR A 172 -18.16 10.27 13.00
CA THR A 172 -17.64 8.97 13.41
C THR A 172 -16.15 8.87 13.05
N LEU A 173 -15.44 8.10 13.85
CA LEU A 173 -14.01 7.85 13.66
C LEU A 173 -13.79 6.35 13.44
N ALA A 174 -12.91 6.01 12.52
CA ALA A 174 -12.37 4.65 12.47
C ALA A 174 -11.42 4.44 13.68
N THR A 175 -11.23 3.18 14.08
CA THR A 175 -10.37 2.86 15.24
C THR A 175 -8.96 3.44 15.14
N ILE A 176 -8.40 3.50 13.93
CA ILE A 176 -7.07 4.10 13.66
C ILE A 176 -7.05 5.63 13.85
N GLN A 177 -8.22 6.27 13.85
CA GLN A 177 -8.39 7.72 14.04
C GLN A 177 -8.58 8.12 15.50
N VAL A 178 -8.55 7.15 16.41
CA VAL A 178 -8.56 7.38 17.85
C VAL A 178 -7.15 7.18 18.38
N GLU A 179 -6.56 8.23 18.94
CA GLU A 179 -5.20 8.22 19.50
C GLU A 179 -5.11 7.47 20.83
N GLU A 180 -3.91 7.14 21.26
CA GLU A 180 -3.66 6.63 22.60
C GLU A 180 -4.23 7.61 23.64
N GLY A 181 -5.07 7.12 24.53
CA GLY A 181 -5.79 7.95 25.51
C GLY A 181 -7.25 8.27 25.13
N GLY A 182 -7.74 7.74 24.00
CA GLY A 182 -9.14 7.90 23.61
C GLY A 182 -9.48 9.29 23.06
N THR A 183 -8.52 9.95 22.44
CA THR A 183 -8.73 11.29 21.85
C THR A 183 -8.80 11.22 20.33
N CYS A 184 -9.49 12.20 19.76
CA CYS A 184 -9.60 12.34 18.30
C CYS A 184 -8.25 12.75 17.69
N TRP A 185 -7.79 12.02 16.71
CA TRP A 185 -6.53 12.28 15.98
C TRP A 185 -6.41 13.70 15.40
N ARG A 186 -7.55 14.38 15.21
CA ARG A 186 -7.65 15.71 14.61
C ARG A 186 -7.68 16.85 15.62
N CYS A 187 -8.68 16.80 16.55
CA CYS A 187 -8.91 17.90 17.48
C CYS A 187 -8.36 17.61 18.89
N HIS A 188 -7.85 16.39 19.11
CA HIS A 188 -7.31 15.90 20.38
C HIS A 188 -8.29 15.94 21.57
N ASN A 189 -9.59 16.18 21.29
CA ASN A 189 -10.64 16.10 22.29
C ASN A 189 -11.06 14.66 22.53
N GLU A 190 -11.66 14.41 23.68
CA GLU A 190 -12.14 13.08 24.08
C GLU A 190 -13.17 12.54 23.08
N VAL A 191 -13.03 11.27 22.74
CA VAL A 191 -13.92 10.53 21.85
C VAL A 191 -14.84 9.68 22.67
N ARG A 192 -16.14 9.74 22.41
CA ARG A 192 -17.14 8.91 23.07
C ARG A 192 -17.73 7.87 22.13
N LEU A 193 -18.28 6.82 22.69
CA LEU A 193 -19.05 5.83 21.94
C LEU A 193 -20.52 6.27 21.82
N ILE A 194 -21.05 6.15 20.61
CA ILE A 194 -22.48 6.33 20.34
C ILE A 194 -23.02 5.14 19.57
N ARG A 195 -24.31 4.87 19.71
CA ARG A 195 -25.02 3.92 18.82
C ARG A 195 -25.71 4.72 17.74
N GLN A 196 -25.47 4.31 16.49
CA GLN A 196 -26.16 4.87 15.32
C GLN A 196 -26.20 3.85 14.18
N PRO A 197 -27.20 3.97 13.29
CA PRO A 197 -27.22 3.22 12.04
C PRO A 197 -25.95 3.51 11.24
N THR A 198 -25.28 2.45 10.81
CA THR A 198 -23.98 2.55 10.10
C THR A 198 -23.92 1.47 9.03
N TRP A 199 -23.46 1.83 7.84
CA TRP A 199 -23.27 0.87 6.75
C TRP A 199 -21.95 0.14 6.94
N PHE A 200 -21.99 -1.18 6.74
CA PHE A 200 -20.84 -2.09 6.86
C PHE A 200 -20.58 -2.83 5.55
N LEU A 201 -19.30 -3.07 5.28
CA LEU A 201 -18.86 -4.04 4.29
C LEU A 201 -18.51 -5.36 5.00
N LYS A 202 -19.17 -6.42 4.54
CA LYS A 202 -18.98 -7.79 5.03
C LYS A 202 -17.85 -8.46 4.28
N ILE A 203 -16.71 -8.60 4.94
CA ILE A 203 -15.51 -9.25 4.37
C ILE A 203 -15.34 -10.69 4.85
N THR A 204 -16.02 -11.04 5.94
CA THR A 204 -15.89 -12.36 6.60
C THR A 204 -16.11 -13.56 5.69
N PRO A 205 -17.00 -13.56 4.65
CA PRO A 205 -17.18 -14.70 3.76
C PRO A 205 -15.95 -15.05 2.91
N TYR A 206 -15.03 -14.10 2.69
CA TYR A 206 -13.86 -14.27 1.83
C TYR A 206 -12.56 -14.50 2.59
N LEU A 207 -12.57 -14.52 3.94
CA LEU A 207 -11.36 -14.65 4.74
C LEU A 207 -10.68 -16.01 4.55
N GLU A 208 -11.45 -17.09 4.44
CA GLU A 208 -10.90 -18.43 4.23
C GLU A 208 -10.24 -18.54 2.86
N GLU A 209 -10.82 -17.97 1.82
CA GLU A 209 -10.21 -17.93 0.49
C GLU A 209 -8.97 -17.04 0.47
N ASN A 210 -9.01 -15.89 1.16
CA ASN A 210 -7.85 -15.02 1.32
C ASN A 210 -6.68 -15.72 2.03
N ASP A 211 -6.98 -16.56 3.03
CA ASP A 211 -6.01 -17.42 3.71
C ASP A 211 -5.46 -18.51 2.77
N ALA A 212 -6.34 -19.17 2.04
CA ALA A 212 -5.97 -20.22 1.10
C ALA A 212 -5.07 -19.74 -0.03
N ASN A 213 -5.18 -18.44 -0.41
CA ASN A 213 -4.35 -17.82 -1.43
C ASN A 213 -2.97 -17.36 -0.92
N MET A 214 -2.70 -17.37 0.39
CA MET A 214 -1.39 -16.91 0.90
C MET A 214 -0.20 -17.67 0.31
N PRO A 215 -0.22 -19.01 0.13
CA PRO A 215 0.87 -19.71 -0.53
C PRO A 215 1.08 -19.31 -2.01
N LEU A 216 0.02 -18.90 -2.71
CA LEU A 216 0.13 -18.37 -4.07
C LEU A 216 0.93 -17.07 -4.08
N LEU A 217 0.63 -16.14 -3.15
CA LEU A 217 1.35 -14.87 -3.03
C LEU A 217 2.82 -15.09 -2.63
N GLU A 218 3.11 -16.06 -1.77
CA GLU A 218 4.48 -16.45 -1.38
C GLU A 218 5.29 -16.99 -2.57
N GLY A 219 4.64 -17.60 -3.56
CA GLY A 219 5.24 -18.05 -4.81
C GLY A 219 5.43 -16.95 -5.86
N GLN A 220 4.90 -15.76 -5.61
CA GLN A 220 4.94 -14.59 -6.48
C GLN A 220 5.88 -13.52 -5.91
N PRO A 221 6.22 -12.47 -6.68
CA PRO A 221 7.14 -11.43 -6.21
C PRO A 221 6.48 -10.42 -5.23
N TRP A 222 5.95 -10.94 -4.16
CA TRP A 222 5.52 -10.20 -2.98
C TRP A 222 6.68 -10.11 -1.99
N ASP A 223 6.95 -8.94 -1.46
CA ASP A 223 7.98 -8.82 -0.43
C ASP A 223 7.48 -9.30 0.95
N GLU A 224 8.42 -9.62 1.84
CA GLU A 224 8.07 -10.17 3.17
C GLU A 224 7.27 -9.19 4.03
N MET A 225 7.46 -7.88 3.85
CA MET A 225 6.69 -6.88 4.58
C MET A 225 5.22 -6.88 4.14
N ALA A 226 4.96 -6.98 2.83
CA ALA A 226 3.61 -7.09 2.30
C ALA A 226 2.95 -8.40 2.75
N LEU A 227 3.64 -9.54 2.65
CA LEU A 227 3.13 -10.83 3.09
C LEU A 227 2.84 -10.86 4.59
N SER A 228 3.77 -10.40 5.42
CA SER A 228 3.58 -10.37 6.88
C SER A 228 2.43 -9.45 7.28
N THR A 229 2.26 -8.32 6.58
CA THR A 229 1.13 -7.40 6.82
C THR A 229 -0.20 -8.08 6.48
N GLN A 230 -0.29 -8.79 5.34
CA GLN A 230 -1.50 -9.54 4.99
C GLN A 230 -1.84 -10.61 6.04
N ARG A 231 -0.84 -11.39 6.48
CA ARG A 231 -1.02 -12.39 7.55
C ARG A 231 -1.45 -11.74 8.88
N TYR A 232 -0.84 -10.60 9.21
CA TYR A 232 -1.17 -9.86 10.43
C TYR A 232 -2.61 -9.34 10.42
N ILE A 233 -3.09 -8.75 9.31
CA ILE A 233 -4.46 -8.25 9.20
C ILE A 233 -5.46 -9.41 9.26
N LEU A 234 -5.21 -10.47 8.50
CA LEU A 234 -6.03 -11.68 8.51
C LEU A 234 -6.15 -12.24 9.94
N GLY A 235 -5.04 -12.31 10.67
CA GLY A 235 -5.01 -12.72 12.08
C GLY A 235 -5.55 -14.12 12.29
N ARG A 236 -5.12 -15.09 11.46
CA ARG A 236 -5.53 -16.49 11.57
C ARG A 236 -5.11 -17.10 12.91
N SER A 237 -6.04 -17.81 13.53
CA SER A 237 -5.81 -18.63 14.71
C SER A 237 -6.34 -20.04 14.44
N ASP A 238 -5.43 -21.02 14.45
CA ASP A 238 -5.77 -22.43 14.35
C ASP A 238 -6.01 -23.00 15.75
N GLY A 239 -7.03 -23.79 15.91
CA GLY A 239 -7.37 -24.37 17.20
C GLY A 239 -8.41 -25.46 17.10
N VAL A 240 -9.12 -25.68 18.19
CA VAL A 240 -10.25 -26.60 18.26
C VAL A 240 -11.46 -25.91 18.84
N GLU A 241 -12.62 -26.34 18.38
CA GLU A 241 -13.90 -25.96 18.97
C GLU A 241 -14.68 -27.18 19.43
N PHE A 242 -15.45 -27.01 20.47
CA PHE A 242 -16.35 -28.03 21.02
C PHE A 242 -17.44 -27.36 21.86
N ASP A 243 -18.51 -28.09 22.11
CA ASP A 243 -19.65 -27.57 22.86
C ASP A 243 -19.58 -28.00 24.33
N LEU A 244 -19.80 -27.02 25.22
CA LEU A 244 -20.09 -27.26 26.61
C LEU A 244 -21.61 -27.16 26.87
N ALA A 245 -22.12 -27.89 27.84
CA ALA A 245 -23.56 -27.88 28.17
C ALA A 245 -23.95 -26.58 28.91
N GLY A 246 -24.47 -25.58 28.15
CA GLY A 246 -24.97 -24.33 28.69
C GLY A 246 -26.43 -24.40 29.15
N PRO A 247 -26.93 -23.35 29.82
CA PRO A 247 -28.30 -23.32 30.41
C PRO A 247 -29.40 -23.39 29.36
N SER A 248 -29.22 -22.80 28.19
CA SER A 248 -30.23 -22.74 27.11
C SER A 248 -29.80 -23.47 25.85
N GLY A 249 -28.80 -24.35 25.93
CA GLY A 249 -28.26 -25.09 24.83
C GLY A 249 -26.73 -25.14 24.84
N PRO A 250 -26.13 -25.67 23.81
CA PRO A 250 -24.65 -25.75 23.71
C PRO A 250 -24.00 -24.37 23.72
N LEU A 251 -22.94 -24.22 24.51
CA LEU A 251 -22.03 -23.09 24.47
C LEU A 251 -20.78 -23.53 23.71
N THR A 252 -20.64 -23.07 22.51
CA THR A 252 -19.45 -23.37 21.70
C THR A 252 -18.25 -22.61 22.24
N VAL A 253 -17.17 -23.32 22.55
CA VAL A 253 -15.89 -22.76 22.99
C VAL A 253 -14.84 -23.01 21.93
N PHE A 254 -13.94 -22.03 21.75
CA PHE A 254 -12.77 -22.13 20.92
C PHE A 254 -11.51 -21.97 21.77
N THR A 255 -10.49 -22.75 21.49
CA THR A 255 -9.15 -22.56 22.05
C THR A 255 -8.06 -22.88 21.02
N PRO A 256 -7.02 -22.03 20.91
CA PRO A 256 -5.83 -22.39 20.13
C PRO A 256 -4.96 -23.46 20.82
N HIS A 257 -5.21 -23.73 22.08
CA HIS A 257 -4.42 -24.63 22.93
C HIS A 257 -5.06 -26.01 23.02
N ARG A 258 -5.10 -26.75 21.91
CA ARG A 258 -5.72 -28.09 21.77
C ARG A 258 -5.39 -29.03 22.92
N TYR A 259 -4.10 -29.11 23.29
CA TYR A 259 -3.61 -30.06 24.30
C TYR A 259 -3.70 -29.54 25.75
N ALA A 260 -4.01 -28.27 25.92
CA ALA A 260 -4.15 -27.65 27.24
C ALA A 260 -5.62 -27.39 27.62
N ALA A 261 -6.59 -27.73 26.77
CA ALA A 261 -8.01 -27.44 27.00
C ALA A 261 -8.54 -28.05 28.31
N GLY A 262 -8.05 -29.23 28.73
CA GLY A 262 -8.36 -29.83 30.02
C GLY A 262 -7.73 -29.17 31.24
N LEU A 263 -6.86 -28.16 31.05
CA LEU A 263 -6.31 -27.32 32.12
C LEU A 263 -7.08 -26.01 32.28
N ALA A 264 -8.22 -25.86 31.59
CA ALA A 264 -9.04 -24.67 31.70
C ALA A 264 -9.50 -24.45 33.16
N SER A 265 -9.40 -23.21 33.61
CA SER A 265 -9.77 -22.81 34.97
C SER A 265 -11.02 -21.95 35.00
N PHE A 266 -11.45 -21.41 33.85
CA PHE A 266 -12.66 -20.63 33.67
C PHE A 266 -13.06 -20.56 32.19
N VAL A 267 -14.26 -20.08 31.93
CA VAL A 267 -14.77 -19.74 30.58
C VAL A 267 -15.03 -18.24 30.51
N VAL A 268 -14.64 -17.59 29.41
CA VAL A 268 -14.89 -16.16 29.20
C VAL A 268 -15.80 -15.98 28.00
N LEU A 269 -16.85 -15.16 28.18
CA LEU A 269 -17.75 -14.70 27.14
C LEU A 269 -17.40 -13.26 26.75
N SER A 270 -17.55 -12.94 25.47
CA SER A 270 -17.63 -11.54 25.06
C SER A 270 -18.88 -10.87 25.65
N PRO A 271 -18.85 -9.57 26.01
CA PRO A 271 -20.05 -8.82 26.36
C PRO A 271 -21.14 -8.81 25.28
N ARG A 272 -20.74 -9.13 24.03
CA ARG A 272 -21.64 -9.20 22.85
C ARG A 272 -22.04 -10.63 22.49
N HIS A 273 -21.65 -11.63 23.28
CA HIS A 273 -22.02 -13.02 23.01
C HIS A 273 -23.55 -13.18 23.05
N PRO A 274 -24.19 -13.90 22.09
CA PRO A 274 -25.64 -14.06 22.02
C PRO A 274 -26.27 -14.58 23.31
N GLN A 275 -25.60 -15.50 23.99
CA GLN A 275 -26.10 -16.11 25.24
C GLN A 275 -25.69 -15.34 26.51
N VAL A 276 -24.99 -14.20 26.42
CA VAL A 276 -24.43 -13.51 27.60
C VAL A 276 -25.50 -13.09 28.62
N GLU A 277 -26.72 -12.73 28.17
CA GLU A 277 -27.83 -12.36 29.03
C GLU A 277 -28.30 -13.51 29.94
N GLU A 278 -28.24 -14.73 29.45
CA GLU A 278 -28.62 -15.93 30.19
C GLU A 278 -27.62 -16.24 31.31
N TRP A 279 -26.35 -15.90 31.08
CA TRP A 279 -25.29 -16.05 32.06
C TRP A 279 -25.26 -14.90 33.08
N ALA A 280 -25.58 -13.68 32.66
CA ALA A 280 -25.58 -12.50 33.52
C ALA A 280 -26.62 -12.53 34.64
N GLY A 281 -27.76 -13.20 34.43
CA GLY A 281 -28.83 -13.23 35.44
C GLY A 281 -29.48 -11.86 35.66
N GLU A 282 -29.91 -11.60 36.90
CA GLU A 282 -30.53 -10.34 37.33
C GLU A 282 -29.65 -9.62 38.38
N GLY A 283 -29.79 -8.29 38.49
CA GLY A 283 -29.12 -7.48 39.52
C GLY A 283 -27.83 -6.83 39.06
N THR A 284 -26.84 -6.72 39.95
CA THR A 284 -25.56 -5.97 39.72
C THR A 284 -24.75 -6.46 38.54
N VAL A 285 -24.77 -7.77 38.27
CA VAL A 285 -24.06 -8.35 37.12
C VAL A 285 -24.60 -7.79 35.82
N ARG A 286 -25.89 -7.59 35.68
CA ARG A 286 -26.49 -6.98 34.49
C ARG A 286 -26.10 -5.51 34.34
N GLU A 287 -26.06 -4.76 35.44
CA GLU A 287 -25.61 -3.36 35.43
C GLU A 287 -24.13 -3.26 35.01
N GLU A 288 -23.29 -4.12 35.55
CA GLU A 288 -21.87 -4.21 35.15
C GLU A 288 -21.70 -4.61 33.68
N LEU A 289 -22.53 -5.52 33.16
CA LEU A 289 -22.55 -5.92 31.77
C LEU A 289 -22.94 -4.74 30.84
N GLU A 290 -23.95 -3.96 31.21
CA GLU A 290 -24.33 -2.76 30.47
C GLU A 290 -23.19 -1.71 30.47
N GLN A 291 -22.48 -1.56 31.57
CA GLN A 291 -21.29 -0.72 31.66
C GLN A 291 -20.17 -1.24 30.74
N LEU A 292 -19.95 -2.56 30.68
CA LEU A 292 -18.98 -3.14 29.72
C LEU A 292 -19.35 -2.85 28.27
N ARG A 293 -20.63 -2.93 27.93
CA ARG A 293 -21.12 -2.66 26.57
C ARG A 293 -21.02 -1.19 26.18
N SER A 294 -21.15 -0.28 27.12
CA SER A 294 -21.12 1.18 26.91
C SER A 294 -19.71 1.78 27.04
N GLY A 295 -18.78 1.07 27.64
CA GLY A 295 -17.54 1.64 28.19
C GLY A 295 -16.34 1.82 27.27
N GLY A 296 -16.40 1.47 25.99
CA GLY A 296 -15.26 1.71 25.06
C GLY A 296 -13.99 0.92 25.34
N TRP A 297 -14.09 -0.16 26.07
CA TRP A 297 -12.97 -1.01 26.50
C TRP A 297 -12.22 -1.68 25.37
N GLU A 298 -12.81 -1.79 24.19
CA GLU A 298 -12.16 -2.28 22.97
C GLU A 298 -10.93 -1.45 22.58
N ARG A 299 -10.85 -0.20 23.05
CA ARG A 299 -9.69 0.69 22.88
C ARG A 299 -8.58 0.42 23.90
N SER A 300 -8.93 -0.04 25.10
CA SER A 300 -8.02 -0.29 26.22
C SER A 300 -7.38 -1.68 26.19
N ALA A 301 -7.77 -2.54 25.25
CA ALA A 301 -7.27 -3.93 25.14
C ALA A 301 -5.75 -4.05 24.89
N ARG A 302 -5.04 -2.94 24.70
CA ARG A 302 -3.56 -2.92 24.66
C ARG A 302 -2.90 -3.15 26.03
N ASP A 303 -3.60 -2.85 27.13
CA ASP A 303 -3.17 -3.20 28.46
C ASP A 303 -4.18 -4.19 29.07
N ALA A 304 -3.92 -5.48 28.88
CA ALA A 304 -4.80 -6.56 29.39
C ALA A 304 -5.08 -6.46 30.88
N LYS A 305 -4.16 -5.84 31.64
CA LYS A 305 -4.29 -5.65 33.11
C LYS A 305 -5.38 -4.65 33.50
N ALA A 306 -5.70 -3.71 32.63
CA ALA A 306 -6.72 -2.69 32.87
C ALA A 306 -8.12 -3.11 32.40
N VAL A 307 -8.26 -4.19 31.64
CA VAL A 307 -9.54 -4.62 31.09
C VAL A 307 -10.42 -5.23 32.18
N PRO A 308 -11.67 -4.79 32.33
CA PRO A 308 -12.58 -5.32 33.36
C PRO A 308 -13.00 -6.75 33.05
N VAL A 309 -13.27 -7.48 34.13
CA VAL A 309 -13.79 -8.84 34.11
C VAL A 309 -14.95 -8.90 35.07
N VAL A 310 -16.11 -9.34 34.58
CA VAL A 310 -17.33 -9.53 35.39
C VAL A 310 -17.51 -11.01 35.68
N ASP A 311 -17.59 -11.39 36.94
CA ASP A 311 -17.96 -12.76 37.35
C ASP A 311 -19.48 -12.89 37.33
N THR A 312 -20.00 -13.80 36.49
CA THR A 312 -21.46 -14.05 36.42
C THR A 312 -22.03 -14.73 37.68
N GLY A 313 -21.16 -15.20 38.57
CA GLY A 313 -21.55 -16.02 39.71
C GLY A 313 -21.97 -17.47 39.35
N ARG A 314 -21.93 -17.82 38.06
CA ARG A 314 -22.31 -19.14 37.53
C ARG A 314 -21.09 -19.96 37.13
N ALA A 315 -21.30 -21.24 36.94
CA ALA A 315 -20.27 -22.16 36.45
C ALA A 315 -20.86 -23.09 35.38
N ILE A 316 -19.94 -23.69 34.59
CA ILE A 316 -20.24 -24.66 33.54
C ILE A 316 -19.29 -25.84 33.71
N THR A 317 -19.75 -27.04 33.39
CA THR A 317 -18.87 -28.22 33.41
C THR A 317 -17.89 -28.17 32.27
N GLY A 318 -16.59 -28.14 32.59
CA GLY A 318 -15.49 -28.07 31.65
C GLY A 318 -15.18 -29.41 30.97
N PRO A 319 -14.17 -29.41 30.07
CA PRO A 319 -13.82 -30.59 29.30
C PRO A 319 -13.21 -31.72 30.14
N ASP A 320 -12.69 -31.44 31.32
CA ASP A 320 -12.19 -32.41 32.31
C ASP A 320 -13.25 -32.88 33.33
N GLY A 321 -14.47 -32.36 33.23
CA GLY A 321 -15.57 -32.64 34.16
C GLY A 321 -15.62 -31.76 35.41
N GLU A 322 -14.69 -30.81 35.55
CA GLU A 322 -14.66 -29.83 36.64
C GLU A 322 -15.58 -28.64 36.34
N GLU A 323 -16.07 -28.00 37.40
CA GLU A 323 -16.91 -26.80 37.30
C GLU A 323 -16.05 -25.55 37.08
N LEU A 324 -16.20 -24.92 35.93
CA LEU A 324 -15.48 -23.71 35.53
C LEU A 324 -16.34 -22.46 35.75
N PRO A 325 -15.87 -21.44 36.47
CA PRO A 325 -16.54 -20.14 36.53
C PRO A 325 -16.75 -19.55 35.14
N VAL A 326 -17.95 -18.95 34.90
CA VAL A 326 -18.23 -18.24 33.67
C VAL A 326 -18.07 -16.75 33.89
N LEU A 327 -17.18 -16.14 33.17
CA LEU A 327 -16.82 -14.72 33.25
C LEU A 327 -17.27 -14.01 31.98
N VAL A 328 -17.38 -12.69 32.03
CA VAL A 328 -17.60 -11.82 30.86
C VAL A 328 -16.51 -10.78 30.82
N SER A 329 -15.83 -10.68 29.67
CA SER A 329 -14.77 -9.68 29.48
C SER A 329 -14.63 -9.28 28.01
N PRO A 330 -14.33 -7.99 27.74
CA PRO A 330 -13.98 -7.51 26.41
C PRO A 330 -12.64 -8.07 25.87
N LEU A 331 -11.87 -8.79 26.71
CA LEU A 331 -10.67 -9.52 26.24
C LEU A 331 -11.03 -10.60 25.22
N VAL A 332 -12.23 -11.17 25.29
CA VAL A 332 -12.73 -12.08 24.26
C VAL A 332 -13.24 -11.25 23.08
N ASP A 333 -12.46 -11.25 22.02
CA ASP A 333 -12.78 -10.49 20.82
C ASP A 333 -13.96 -11.10 20.07
N ALA A 334 -15.10 -10.41 20.09
CA ALA A 334 -16.33 -10.83 19.41
C ALA A 334 -16.14 -11.02 17.88
N ARG A 335 -15.08 -10.47 17.30
CA ARG A 335 -14.74 -10.61 15.88
C ARG A 335 -14.42 -12.06 15.50
N PHE A 336 -13.93 -12.87 16.43
CA PHE A 336 -13.71 -14.30 16.20
C PHE A 336 -15.00 -15.14 16.18
N GLY A 337 -16.15 -14.50 16.16
CA GLY A 337 -17.46 -15.13 16.11
C GLY A 337 -18.10 -15.33 17.51
N PRO A 338 -19.29 -15.93 17.57
CA PRO A 338 -20.05 -16.09 18.81
C PRO A 338 -19.57 -17.26 19.64
N THR A 339 -18.26 -17.43 19.80
CA THR A 339 -17.64 -18.47 20.62
C THR A 339 -17.22 -17.91 21.97
N ALA A 340 -17.21 -18.74 23.00
CA ALA A 340 -16.56 -18.46 24.26
C ALA A 340 -15.09 -18.88 24.20
N ALA A 341 -14.25 -18.26 25.04
CA ALA A 341 -12.86 -18.65 25.20
C ALA A 341 -12.66 -19.47 26.48
N LEU A 342 -11.74 -20.43 26.44
CA LEU A 342 -11.24 -21.09 27.65
C LEU A 342 -10.13 -20.27 28.26
N GLY A 343 -10.23 -19.98 29.54
CA GLY A 343 -9.17 -19.38 30.32
C GLY A 343 -8.21 -20.45 30.85
N ILE A 344 -6.94 -20.39 30.40
CA ILE A 344 -5.92 -21.38 30.75
C ILE A 344 -4.69 -20.65 31.35
N PRO A 345 -4.74 -20.28 32.65
CA PRO A 345 -3.73 -19.45 33.31
C PRO A 345 -2.29 -19.99 33.27
N THR A 346 -2.14 -21.29 33.02
CA THR A 346 -0.84 -21.95 32.91
C THR A 346 -0.19 -21.75 31.56
N VAL A 347 -0.92 -21.26 30.55
CA VAL A 347 -0.47 -21.11 29.16
C VAL A 347 -0.52 -19.67 28.67
N ASP A 348 -1.51 -18.91 29.12
CA ASP A 348 -1.75 -17.53 28.69
C ASP A 348 -1.56 -16.53 29.82
N GLU A 349 -0.78 -15.45 29.59
CA GLU A 349 -0.52 -14.42 30.61
C GLU A 349 -1.75 -13.58 30.94
N ALA A 350 -2.64 -13.31 29.98
CA ALA A 350 -3.88 -12.57 30.25
C ALA A 350 -4.83 -13.40 31.12
N ASP A 351 -4.89 -14.70 30.88
CA ASP A 351 -5.66 -15.62 31.70
C ASP A 351 -5.07 -15.74 33.11
N ALA A 352 -3.74 -15.74 33.25
CA ALA A 352 -3.06 -15.72 34.55
C ALA A 352 -3.35 -14.42 35.32
N ASP A 353 -3.42 -13.28 34.64
CA ASP A 353 -3.79 -12.00 35.24
C ASP A 353 -5.27 -11.98 35.69
N ILE A 354 -6.19 -12.57 34.92
CA ILE A 354 -7.59 -12.75 35.30
C ILE A 354 -7.68 -13.63 36.55
N ALA A 355 -7.00 -14.76 36.57
CA ALA A 355 -7.01 -15.67 37.71
C ALA A 355 -6.47 -15.00 38.97
N ALA A 356 -5.41 -14.19 38.85
CA ALA A 356 -4.85 -13.44 39.97
C ALA A 356 -5.81 -12.38 40.56
N ARG A 357 -6.75 -11.86 39.77
CA ARG A 357 -7.79 -10.91 40.21
C ARG A 357 -8.97 -11.58 40.91
N LEU A 358 -9.20 -12.86 40.66
CA LEU A 358 -10.31 -13.65 41.18
C LEU A 358 -9.85 -14.91 41.91
N PRO A 359 -8.95 -14.81 42.93
CA PRO A 359 -8.31 -15.98 43.54
C PRO A 359 -9.28 -16.87 44.32
N ASP A 360 -10.41 -16.34 44.81
CA ASP A 360 -11.44 -17.10 45.53
C ASP A 360 -12.38 -17.84 44.59
N ARG A 361 -12.39 -17.50 43.31
CA ARG A 361 -13.29 -18.07 42.29
C ARG A 361 -12.57 -19.00 41.31
N ILE A 362 -11.35 -18.67 40.98
CA ILE A 362 -10.55 -19.44 40.00
C ILE A 362 -9.51 -20.23 40.79
N ARG A 363 -9.58 -21.55 40.69
CA ARG A 363 -8.61 -22.42 41.32
C ARG A 363 -7.25 -22.20 40.70
N GLY A 364 -6.24 -21.98 41.52
CA GLY A 364 -4.86 -21.95 41.08
C GLY A 364 -4.47 -23.33 40.58
N VAL A 365 -4.14 -23.45 39.30
CA VAL A 365 -3.62 -24.70 38.73
C VAL A 365 -2.12 -24.71 38.92
N ASP A 366 -1.60 -25.72 39.62
CA ASP A 366 -0.17 -26.04 39.65
C ASP A 366 0.19 -26.61 38.27
N GLY A 367 0.59 -25.73 37.36
CA GLY A 367 1.02 -26.08 36.02
C GLY A 367 2.52 -25.88 35.79
N PRO A 368 3.04 -26.25 34.63
CA PRO A 368 4.42 -26.02 34.26
C PRO A 368 4.79 -24.54 34.35
N LYS A 369 5.94 -24.22 34.98
CA LYS A 369 6.43 -22.85 35.21
C LYS A 369 7.74 -22.62 34.41
N GLY A 370 7.88 -21.43 33.84
CA GLY A 370 9.16 -21.00 33.23
C GLY A 370 9.33 -21.44 31.78
N ALA A 371 10.46 -22.05 31.44
CA ALA A 371 10.82 -22.43 30.05
C ALA A 371 9.82 -23.34 29.35
N ASP A 372 8.99 -24.06 30.08
CA ASP A 372 7.91 -24.88 29.53
C ASP A 372 6.71 -24.02 29.10
N MET A 373 6.49 -22.87 29.74
CA MET A 373 5.48 -21.88 29.34
C MET A 373 5.87 -21.19 28.01
N GLU A 374 7.14 -20.85 27.83
CA GLU A 374 7.66 -20.31 26.56
C GLU A 374 7.52 -21.32 25.40
N ARG A 375 7.65 -22.61 25.69
CA ARG A 375 7.46 -23.69 24.70
C ARG A 375 5.99 -23.94 24.38
N LEU A 376 5.08 -23.77 25.32
CA LEU A 376 3.64 -23.96 25.13
C LEU A 376 2.96 -22.76 24.46
N SER A 377 3.52 -21.53 24.63
CA SER A 377 3.08 -20.30 23.96
C SER A 377 3.76 -20.07 22.61
N ALA A 378 4.99 -20.57 22.41
CA ALA A 378 5.67 -20.53 21.12
C ALA A 378 5.09 -21.61 20.21
N ARG A 379 4.47 -21.19 19.13
CA ARG A 379 3.93 -21.98 18.05
C ARG A 379 4.63 -23.31 17.83
N GLN A 380 3.82 -24.40 17.83
CA GLN A 380 4.14 -25.72 17.31
C GLN A 380 5.48 -26.29 17.76
N PRO A 381 5.56 -26.84 18.96
CA PRO A 381 6.48 -27.95 19.16
C PRO A 381 6.00 -29.08 18.25
N GLU A 382 6.92 -29.81 17.65
CA GLU A 382 6.56 -31.09 17.05
C GLU A 382 5.77 -31.87 18.10
N GLU A 383 4.52 -32.21 17.79
CA GLU A 383 3.50 -32.71 18.75
C GLU A 383 3.91 -33.95 19.57
N ALA A 384 5.05 -34.53 19.21
CA ALA A 384 5.56 -35.78 19.83
C ALA A 384 6.38 -35.56 21.11
N GLU A 385 6.83 -34.35 21.46
CA GLU A 385 7.75 -34.11 22.61
C GLU A 385 7.09 -33.58 23.89
N LEU A 386 5.82 -33.13 23.79
CA LEU A 386 5.06 -32.72 24.98
C LEU A 386 4.19 -33.92 25.41
N ALA A 387 4.52 -34.55 26.51
CA ALA A 387 3.57 -35.40 27.22
C ALA A 387 2.29 -34.54 27.42
N PRO A 388 1.14 -34.93 26.84
CA PRO A 388 -0.05 -34.08 26.88
C PRO A 388 -0.45 -33.87 28.33
N PRO A 389 -0.59 -32.62 28.80
CA PRO A 389 -1.11 -32.37 30.14
C PRO A 389 -2.58 -32.80 30.27
N SER A 390 -3.29 -32.98 29.13
CA SER A 390 -4.62 -33.57 29.07
C SER A 390 -4.83 -34.36 27.79
N ALA A 391 -5.74 -35.33 27.83
CA ALA A 391 -6.23 -35.97 26.63
C ALA A 391 -6.96 -34.99 25.71
N PRO A 392 -6.96 -35.19 24.38
CA PRO A 392 -7.81 -34.41 23.48
C PRO A 392 -9.25 -34.40 23.96
N VAL A 393 -9.91 -33.27 23.90
CA VAL A 393 -11.33 -33.14 24.31
C VAL A 393 -12.19 -33.99 23.38
N GLU A 394 -13.03 -34.84 23.95
CA GLU A 394 -13.95 -35.68 23.18
C GLU A 394 -14.96 -34.81 22.40
N GLY A 395 -15.10 -35.04 21.10
CA GLY A 395 -16.00 -34.30 20.23
C GLY A 395 -15.43 -32.96 19.74
N ALA A 396 -14.18 -32.62 20.08
CA ALA A 396 -13.54 -31.40 19.56
C ALA A 396 -13.25 -31.55 18.05
N THR A 397 -13.52 -30.50 17.31
CA THR A 397 -13.26 -30.39 15.85
C THR A 397 -12.21 -29.33 15.59
N ASP A 398 -11.41 -29.54 14.56
CA ASP A 398 -10.45 -28.52 14.09
C ASP A 398 -11.22 -27.30 13.63
N ALA A 399 -10.79 -26.14 14.07
CA ALA A 399 -11.41 -24.87 13.73
C ALA A 399 -10.36 -23.80 13.42
N LYS A 400 -10.71 -22.91 12.50
CA LYS A 400 -9.95 -21.70 12.21
C LYS A 400 -10.77 -20.49 12.58
N ARG A 401 -10.12 -19.48 13.15
CA ARG A 401 -10.72 -18.19 13.45
C ARG A 401 -9.86 -17.09 12.85
N TYR A 402 -10.50 -16.02 12.42
CA TYR A 402 -9.82 -14.88 11.81
C TYR A 402 -10.14 -13.62 12.61
N ARG A 403 -9.13 -12.77 12.81
CA ARG A 403 -9.31 -11.49 13.50
C ARG A 403 -9.90 -10.43 12.59
N ALA A 404 -9.60 -10.49 11.28
CA ALA A 404 -10.20 -9.62 10.28
C ALA A 404 -11.73 -9.71 10.35
N ASN A 405 -12.43 -8.59 10.27
CA ASN A 405 -13.87 -8.53 10.45
C ASN A 405 -14.48 -7.44 9.56
N ASP A 406 -15.80 -7.50 9.43
CA ASP A 406 -16.59 -6.49 8.73
C ASP A 406 -16.30 -5.08 9.29
N PHE A 407 -16.25 -4.09 8.43
CA PHE A 407 -15.91 -2.72 8.82
C PHE A 407 -16.90 -1.68 8.30
N SER A 408 -17.01 -0.57 9.03
CA SER A 408 -17.92 0.52 8.70
C SER A 408 -17.43 1.31 7.49
N ILE A 409 -18.33 1.55 6.54
CA ILE A 409 -18.06 2.24 5.27
C ILE A 409 -18.77 3.58 5.13
N SER A 410 -19.61 3.98 6.07
CA SER A 410 -20.33 5.28 6.03
C SER A 410 -19.76 6.29 7.02
N ARG A 411 -19.81 7.57 6.63
CA ARG A 411 -19.33 8.70 7.41
C ARG A 411 -20.27 9.89 7.29
N GLN A 412 -20.44 10.63 8.39
CA GLN A 412 -21.22 11.88 8.46
C GLN A 412 -20.35 13.03 7.96
N ARG A 413 -20.13 13.09 6.64
CA ARG A 413 -19.25 14.07 5.97
C ARG A 413 -19.90 14.63 4.74
N SER A 414 -19.47 15.84 4.38
CA SER A 414 -19.92 16.51 3.16
C SER A 414 -19.04 16.21 1.95
N TRP A 415 -17.83 15.65 2.16
CA TRP A 415 -16.90 15.35 1.08
C TRP A 415 -16.58 13.85 1.01
N GLY A 416 -17.36 13.14 0.24
CA GLY A 416 -17.29 11.71 0.00
C GLY A 416 -18.32 11.26 -1.03
N THR A 417 -18.20 10.05 -1.53
CA THR A 417 -19.17 9.48 -2.47
C THR A 417 -20.56 9.34 -1.79
N PRO A 418 -21.62 9.96 -2.32
CA PRO A 418 -22.96 9.80 -1.77
C PRO A 418 -23.41 8.33 -1.82
N ILE A 419 -23.96 7.82 -0.73
CA ILE A 419 -24.51 6.46 -0.69
C ILE A 419 -25.82 6.43 -1.47
N PRO A 420 -25.96 5.54 -2.48
CA PRO A 420 -27.07 5.56 -3.41
C PRO A 420 -28.34 4.86 -2.83
N ILE A 421 -28.78 5.30 -1.66
CA ILE A 421 -29.96 4.79 -0.94
C ILE A 421 -30.96 5.91 -0.68
N VAL A 422 -32.23 5.58 -0.77
CA VAL A 422 -33.38 6.44 -0.41
C VAL A 422 -34.14 5.78 0.73
N HIS A 423 -34.30 6.49 1.84
CA HIS A 423 -35.08 6.04 2.99
C HIS A 423 -36.55 6.41 2.80
N CYS A 424 -37.35 5.43 2.39
CA CYS A 424 -38.78 5.58 2.18
C CYS A 424 -39.56 5.17 3.43
N PRO A 425 -40.54 5.97 3.88
CA PRO A 425 -41.33 5.61 5.05
C PRO A 425 -42.17 4.33 4.85
N ASP A 426 -42.52 4.02 3.60
CA ASP A 426 -43.35 2.86 3.26
C ASP A 426 -42.55 1.62 2.87
N CYS A 427 -41.38 1.83 2.20
CA CYS A 427 -40.59 0.74 1.60
C CYS A 427 -39.31 0.42 2.41
N GLY A 428 -38.93 1.25 3.38
CA GLY A 428 -37.63 1.16 4.04
C GLY A 428 -36.49 1.71 3.17
N PRO A 429 -35.25 1.23 3.34
CA PRO A 429 -34.12 1.59 2.46
C PRO A 429 -34.37 1.05 1.04
N VAL A 430 -34.29 1.93 0.04
CA VAL A 430 -34.50 1.61 -1.38
C VAL A 430 -33.29 2.03 -2.17
N PRO A 431 -32.60 1.13 -2.90
CA PRO A 431 -31.53 1.46 -3.80
C PRO A 431 -31.98 2.42 -4.91
N VAL A 432 -31.11 3.38 -5.26
CA VAL A 432 -31.26 4.20 -6.45
C VAL A 432 -31.06 3.29 -7.67
N PRO A 433 -31.92 3.36 -8.70
CA PRO A 433 -31.72 2.58 -9.92
C PRO A 433 -30.37 2.86 -10.58
N GLU A 434 -29.69 1.84 -11.08
CA GLU A 434 -28.38 2.00 -11.72
C GLU A 434 -28.38 3.01 -12.87
N ALA A 435 -29.48 3.09 -13.63
CA ALA A 435 -29.65 4.05 -14.72
C ALA A 435 -29.65 5.52 -14.25
N ASP A 436 -29.93 5.76 -12.98
CA ASP A 436 -29.98 7.10 -12.37
C ASP A 436 -28.66 7.48 -11.64
N LEU A 437 -27.64 6.62 -11.70
CA LEU A 437 -26.32 6.92 -11.19
C LEU A 437 -25.53 7.85 -12.13
N PRO A 438 -24.72 8.77 -11.61
CA PRO A 438 -24.43 8.95 -10.19
C PRO A 438 -25.47 9.79 -9.45
N VAL A 439 -25.69 9.49 -8.16
CA VAL A 439 -26.23 10.48 -7.22
C VAL A 439 -25.16 11.56 -7.04
N VAL A 440 -25.41 12.73 -7.61
CA VAL A 440 -24.40 13.80 -7.71
C VAL A 440 -24.20 14.51 -6.38
N LEU A 441 -22.94 14.61 -5.95
CA LEU A 441 -22.54 15.38 -4.77
C LEU A 441 -22.55 16.88 -5.08
N PRO A 442 -23.21 17.74 -4.29
CA PRO A 442 -23.13 19.20 -4.45
C PRO A 442 -21.68 19.69 -4.27
N ARG A 443 -21.13 20.35 -5.29
CA ARG A 443 -19.72 20.80 -5.28
C ARG A 443 -19.52 22.15 -4.59
N ASP A 444 -20.58 22.88 -4.30
CA ASP A 444 -20.61 24.20 -3.69
C ASP A 444 -20.66 24.17 -2.15
N LEU A 445 -20.62 22.98 -1.55
CA LEU A 445 -20.65 22.83 -0.10
C LEU A 445 -19.37 23.35 0.55
N VAL A 446 -19.53 24.30 1.46
CA VAL A 446 -18.46 24.76 2.36
C VAL A 446 -18.69 24.15 3.73
N ALA A 447 -17.90 23.15 4.08
CA ALA A 447 -18.02 22.51 5.39
C ALA A 447 -17.53 23.46 6.48
N THR A 448 -18.32 23.60 7.54
CA THR A 448 -17.99 24.45 8.70
C THR A 448 -17.21 23.69 9.76
N GLY A 449 -17.23 22.34 9.71
CA GLY A 449 -16.71 21.45 10.75
C GLY A 449 -17.74 21.18 11.86
N GLU A 450 -18.98 21.65 11.69
CA GLU A 450 -20.11 21.39 12.58
C GLU A 450 -21.22 20.70 11.79
N GLY A 451 -21.73 19.57 12.31
CA GLY A 451 -22.81 18.80 11.69
C GLY A 451 -22.45 18.16 10.34
N ASN A 452 -23.46 17.68 9.64
CA ASN A 452 -23.37 17.18 8.27
C ASN A 452 -24.02 18.18 7.30
N PRO A 453 -23.25 19.03 6.59
CA PRO A 453 -23.82 20.04 5.70
C PRO A 453 -24.69 19.47 4.58
N LEU A 454 -24.46 18.22 4.19
CA LEU A 454 -25.25 17.53 3.18
C LEU A 454 -26.68 17.28 3.66
N ALA A 455 -26.86 16.96 4.94
CA ALA A 455 -28.16 16.75 5.56
C ALA A 455 -29.02 18.04 5.64
N GLU A 456 -28.39 19.19 5.56
CA GLU A 456 -29.04 20.51 5.60
C GLU A 456 -29.44 21.03 4.20
N ARG A 457 -29.24 20.22 3.14
CA ARG A 457 -29.53 20.59 1.74
C ARG A 457 -30.83 19.93 1.25
N PRO A 458 -32.00 20.63 1.35
CA PRO A 458 -33.29 20.06 0.90
C PRO A 458 -33.29 19.64 -0.59
N ASP A 459 -32.55 20.34 -1.45
CA ASP A 459 -32.39 20.03 -2.87
C ASP A 459 -31.63 18.74 -3.11
N PHE A 460 -30.82 18.29 -2.17
CA PHE A 460 -30.17 16.98 -2.19
C PHE A 460 -31.00 15.91 -1.46
N VAL A 461 -31.53 16.23 -0.29
CA VAL A 461 -32.16 15.29 0.63
C VAL A 461 -33.56 14.89 0.21
N ASP A 462 -34.40 15.86 -0.26
CA ASP A 462 -35.81 15.62 -0.54
C ASP A 462 -36.00 15.02 -1.93
N VAL A 463 -36.51 13.78 -1.99
CA VAL A 463 -36.70 13.04 -3.23
C VAL A 463 -37.96 12.18 -3.15
N ASP A 464 -38.46 11.74 -4.29
CA ASP A 464 -39.48 10.71 -4.35
C ASP A 464 -38.84 9.32 -4.32
N CYS A 465 -39.51 8.38 -3.63
CA CYS A 465 -39.08 6.99 -3.61
C CYS A 465 -39.09 6.38 -5.03
N PRO A 466 -37.99 5.83 -5.52
CA PRO A 466 -37.94 5.26 -6.87
C PRO A 466 -38.84 4.02 -7.04
N LYS A 467 -39.27 3.39 -5.94
CA LYS A 467 -40.11 2.20 -5.95
C LYS A 467 -41.59 2.51 -5.89
N CYS A 468 -42.04 3.46 -5.07
CA CYS A 468 -43.48 3.71 -4.86
C CYS A 468 -43.91 5.16 -5.12
N GLY A 469 -42.97 6.09 -5.35
CA GLY A 469 -43.27 7.51 -5.61
C GLY A 469 -43.64 8.32 -4.36
N THR A 470 -43.64 7.74 -3.16
CA THR A 470 -43.88 8.48 -1.91
C THR A 470 -42.71 9.43 -1.62
N PRO A 471 -42.98 10.67 -1.12
CA PRO A 471 -41.91 11.55 -0.65
C PRO A 471 -41.01 10.87 0.39
N ALA A 472 -39.73 10.92 0.13
CA ALA A 472 -38.71 10.18 0.88
C ALA A 472 -37.45 11.05 1.06
N LYS A 473 -36.44 10.51 1.74
CA LYS A 473 -35.19 11.20 2.00
C LYS A 473 -34.01 10.39 1.46
N ARG A 474 -33.04 11.06 0.80
CA ARG A 474 -31.78 10.43 0.47
C ARG A 474 -30.98 10.13 1.75
N GLU A 475 -30.14 9.11 1.64
CA GLU A 475 -29.06 8.91 2.61
C GLU A 475 -28.11 10.13 2.57
N THR A 476 -27.72 10.59 3.74
CA THR A 476 -26.86 11.79 3.88
C THR A 476 -25.45 11.45 4.36
N ASP A 477 -25.22 10.22 4.79
CA ASP A 477 -23.88 9.69 4.98
C ASP A 477 -23.20 9.53 3.61
N THR A 478 -21.88 9.72 3.59
CA THR A 478 -21.05 9.44 2.42
C THR A 478 -20.17 8.22 2.68
N LEU A 479 -19.72 7.57 1.62
CA LEU A 479 -18.76 6.49 1.73
C LEU A 479 -17.43 7.00 2.28
N ASP A 480 -16.76 6.18 3.06
CA ASP A 480 -15.37 6.40 3.44
C ASP A 480 -14.47 6.30 2.19
N CYS A 481 -13.46 7.16 2.07
CA CYS A 481 -12.51 7.11 0.95
C CYS A 481 -11.79 5.75 0.83
N HIS A 482 -11.72 4.98 1.92
CA HIS A 482 -11.23 3.61 1.87
C HIS A 482 -12.08 2.73 0.92
N PHE A 483 -13.40 2.93 0.92
CA PHE A 483 -14.31 2.22 0.01
C PHE A 483 -14.05 2.63 -1.46
N ASP A 484 -13.86 3.92 -1.73
CA ASP A 484 -13.50 4.39 -3.08
C ASP A 484 -12.17 3.78 -3.55
N ALA A 485 -11.22 3.58 -2.62
CA ALA A 485 -9.90 3.02 -2.91
C ALA A 485 -9.91 1.53 -3.28
N LEU A 486 -11.00 0.79 -3.04
CA LEU A 486 -11.08 -0.65 -3.28
C LEU A 486 -10.85 -1.06 -4.75
N PHE A 487 -11.06 -0.15 -5.70
CA PHE A 487 -10.86 -0.41 -7.12
C PHE A 487 -10.01 0.66 -7.85
N LEU A 488 -9.33 1.59 -7.14
CA LEU A 488 -8.50 2.64 -7.77
C LEU A 488 -7.29 2.13 -8.58
N TRP A 489 -7.11 0.83 -8.66
CA TRP A 489 -6.13 0.19 -9.54
C TRP A 489 -6.69 -0.11 -10.94
N VAL A 490 -8.00 -0.04 -11.14
CA VAL A 490 -8.67 -0.34 -12.41
C VAL A 490 -8.69 0.84 -13.38
N PRO A 491 -9.07 2.08 -12.99
CA PRO A 491 -9.38 3.16 -13.95
C PRO A 491 -8.25 3.53 -14.90
N ALA A 492 -7.00 3.41 -14.44
CA ALA A 492 -5.85 3.72 -15.28
C ALA A 492 -5.63 2.74 -16.44
N THR A 493 -6.23 1.55 -16.37
CA THR A 493 -6.14 0.53 -17.42
C THR A 493 -7.06 0.78 -18.61
N LEU A 494 -7.98 1.75 -18.48
CA LEU A 494 -8.92 2.12 -19.52
C LEU A 494 -8.59 3.45 -20.17
N PRO A 495 -8.99 3.63 -21.45
CA PRO A 495 -9.07 4.96 -22.05
C PRO A 495 -9.98 5.87 -21.21
N PRO A 496 -9.65 7.16 -21.03
CA PRO A 496 -10.45 8.08 -20.22
C PRO A 496 -11.93 8.17 -20.63
N GLU A 497 -12.21 8.11 -21.93
CA GLU A 497 -13.54 8.19 -22.51
C GLU A 497 -14.44 7.00 -22.18
N ASP A 498 -13.86 5.83 -21.90
CA ASP A 498 -14.60 4.59 -21.63
C ASP A 498 -14.87 4.36 -20.14
N ARG A 499 -14.18 5.09 -19.26
CA ARG A 499 -14.28 4.92 -17.79
C ARG A 499 -15.70 5.08 -17.26
N ALA A 500 -16.45 6.03 -17.79
CA ALA A 500 -17.81 6.30 -17.33
C ALA A 500 -18.80 5.15 -17.62
N THR A 501 -18.50 4.28 -18.58
CA THR A 501 -19.44 3.27 -19.06
C THR A 501 -18.98 1.83 -18.95
N GLN A 502 -17.68 1.56 -18.85
CA GLN A 502 -17.12 0.21 -18.97
C GLN A 502 -16.04 -0.13 -17.90
N MET A 503 -16.10 0.45 -16.71
CA MET A 503 -15.04 0.36 -15.68
C MET A 503 -14.51 -1.07 -15.45
N PHE A 504 -15.39 -2.04 -15.29
CA PHE A 504 -15.01 -3.40 -14.94
C PHE A 504 -15.10 -4.38 -16.12
N THR A 505 -15.68 -3.97 -17.23
CA THR A 505 -15.99 -4.84 -18.39
C THR A 505 -15.16 -4.55 -19.62
N HIS A 506 -14.37 -3.47 -19.62
CA HIS A 506 -13.59 -3.05 -20.78
C HIS A 506 -12.51 -4.09 -21.14
N PRO A 507 -12.43 -4.53 -22.41
CA PRO A 507 -11.51 -5.61 -22.81
C PRO A 507 -10.03 -5.22 -22.68
N GLU A 508 -9.68 -3.93 -22.74
CA GLU A 508 -8.31 -3.47 -22.56
C GLU A 508 -7.80 -3.76 -21.14
N SER A 509 -8.66 -3.62 -20.12
CA SER A 509 -8.27 -3.92 -18.73
C SER A 509 -7.74 -5.33 -18.56
N ARG A 510 -8.31 -6.31 -19.27
CA ARG A 510 -7.86 -7.72 -19.24
C ARG A 510 -6.42 -7.91 -19.71
N LYS A 511 -5.85 -6.96 -20.44
CA LYS A 511 -4.47 -7.00 -20.94
C LYS A 511 -3.45 -6.42 -19.92
N TRP A 512 -3.95 -5.71 -18.92
CA TRP A 512 -3.16 -5.05 -17.90
C TRP A 512 -3.35 -5.65 -16.51
N LEU A 513 -4.46 -6.35 -16.28
CA LEU A 513 -4.84 -6.88 -14.97
C LEU A 513 -4.76 -8.42 -14.93
N PRO A 514 -4.28 -8.99 -13.80
CA PRO A 514 -3.83 -8.32 -12.57
C PRO A 514 -2.59 -7.45 -12.79
N ALA A 515 -2.43 -6.39 -12.00
CA ALA A 515 -1.27 -5.51 -12.12
C ALA A 515 0.03 -6.23 -11.77
N GLU A 516 1.06 -6.12 -12.62
CA GLU A 516 2.32 -6.86 -12.43
C GLU A 516 3.01 -6.45 -11.13
N ARG A 517 2.96 -5.15 -10.78
CA ARG A 517 3.57 -4.64 -9.54
C ARG A 517 2.72 -3.55 -8.89
N LEU A 518 2.49 -3.70 -7.61
CA LEU A 518 2.12 -2.61 -6.72
C LEU A 518 3.36 -2.17 -5.94
N VAL A 519 3.66 -0.87 -5.96
CA VAL A 519 4.63 -0.23 -5.06
C VAL A 519 3.86 0.71 -4.15
N ALA A 520 3.99 0.56 -2.83
CA ALA A 520 3.24 1.36 -1.88
C ALA A 520 3.95 1.49 -0.52
N GLY A 521 3.55 2.47 0.28
CA GLY A 521 3.96 2.54 1.68
C GLY A 521 3.37 1.38 2.50
N GLY A 522 4.05 0.98 3.57
CA GLY A 522 3.59 -0.11 4.44
C GLY A 522 2.24 0.15 5.12
N ASP A 523 1.81 1.40 5.20
CA ASP A 523 0.49 1.83 5.66
C ASP A 523 -0.65 1.47 4.69
N SER A 524 -0.33 1.09 3.45
CA SER A 524 -1.32 0.64 2.45
C SER A 524 -1.82 -0.80 2.66
N GLY A 525 -1.31 -1.50 3.68
CA GLY A 525 -1.60 -2.93 3.89
C GLY A 525 -3.07 -3.27 4.04
N GLY A 526 -3.85 -2.42 4.72
CA GLY A 526 -5.30 -2.56 4.85
C GLY A 526 -6.02 -2.42 3.51
N PHE A 527 -5.67 -1.41 2.73
CA PHE A 527 -6.23 -1.22 1.38
C PHE A 527 -6.00 -2.45 0.50
N VAL A 528 -4.77 -2.98 0.47
CA VAL A 528 -4.44 -4.16 -0.33
C VAL A 528 -5.21 -5.39 0.15
N PHE A 529 -5.39 -5.56 1.46
CA PHE A 529 -6.15 -6.65 2.03
C PHE A 529 -7.61 -6.63 1.55
N ASP A 530 -8.26 -5.47 1.64
CA ASP A 530 -9.66 -5.32 1.26
C ASP A 530 -9.85 -5.31 -0.27
N GLN A 531 -8.88 -4.80 -1.04
CA GLN A 531 -8.86 -4.92 -2.50
C GLN A 531 -8.85 -6.39 -2.95
N ARG A 532 -8.08 -7.25 -2.29
CA ARG A 532 -8.07 -8.70 -2.57
C ARG A 532 -9.43 -9.33 -2.33
N ILE A 533 -10.12 -8.93 -1.26
CA ILE A 533 -11.47 -9.43 -0.93
C ILE A 533 -12.49 -8.94 -1.95
N VAL A 534 -12.51 -7.65 -2.26
CA VAL A 534 -13.48 -7.08 -3.20
C VAL A 534 -13.25 -7.59 -4.62
N THR A 535 -12.00 -7.84 -5.01
CA THR A 535 -11.69 -8.48 -6.31
C THR A 535 -12.31 -9.87 -6.40
N LYS A 536 -12.28 -10.67 -5.32
CA LYS A 536 -12.94 -11.98 -5.25
C LYS A 536 -14.47 -11.85 -5.35
N ALA A 537 -15.05 -10.88 -4.65
CA ALA A 537 -16.47 -10.63 -4.72
C ALA A 537 -16.92 -10.23 -6.15
N LEU A 538 -16.18 -9.33 -6.80
CA LEU A 538 -16.43 -8.94 -8.18
C LEU A 538 -16.20 -10.09 -9.17
N ARG A 539 -15.18 -10.95 -8.94
CA ARG A 539 -15.00 -12.19 -9.73
C ARG A 539 -16.24 -13.08 -9.62
N ASP A 540 -16.75 -13.31 -8.43
CA ASP A 540 -17.91 -14.16 -8.18
C ASP A 540 -19.20 -13.53 -8.76
N HIS A 541 -19.25 -12.21 -8.84
CA HIS A 541 -20.33 -11.49 -9.55
C HIS A 541 -20.19 -11.57 -11.09
N GLY A 542 -18.97 -11.76 -11.62
CA GLY A 542 -18.71 -11.99 -13.04
C GLY A 542 -17.86 -10.93 -13.76
N GLU A 543 -17.41 -9.86 -13.07
CA GLU A 543 -16.61 -8.78 -13.70
C GLU A 543 -15.17 -9.21 -13.95
N PHE A 544 -14.56 -9.86 -13.00
CA PHE A 544 -13.16 -10.33 -13.07
C PHE A 544 -13.05 -11.84 -13.22
N ASP A 545 -13.91 -12.43 -14.06
CA ASP A 545 -13.97 -13.87 -14.34
C ASP A 545 -12.64 -14.46 -14.85
N TYR A 546 -11.79 -13.63 -15.46
CA TYR A 546 -10.46 -14.01 -15.94
C TYR A 546 -9.38 -14.01 -14.84
N MET A 547 -9.65 -13.49 -13.65
CA MET A 547 -8.76 -13.53 -12.50
C MET A 547 -9.15 -14.71 -11.58
N GLU A 548 -8.79 -15.94 -11.94
CA GLU A 548 -9.24 -17.15 -11.24
C GLU A 548 -9.00 -17.10 -9.73
N ALA A 549 -7.84 -16.60 -9.29
CA ALA A 549 -7.50 -16.46 -7.87
C ALA A 549 -8.14 -15.24 -7.20
N GLY A 550 -8.73 -14.31 -7.96
CA GLY A 550 -9.27 -13.05 -7.43
C GLY A 550 -8.21 -12.18 -6.74
N GLU A 551 -6.97 -12.21 -7.24
CA GLU A 551 -5.87 -11.38 -6.72
C GLU A 551 -5.61 -10.20 -7.67
N PRO A 552 -5.66 -8.93 -7.18
CA PRO A 552 -5.53 -7.75 -8.03
C PRO A 552 -4.09 -7.48 -8.50
N PHE A 553 -3.09 -8.06 -7.81
CA PHE A 553 -1.67 -7.83 -8.03
C PHE A 553 -0.90 -9.13 -8.14
N GLU A 554 -0.05 -9.26 -9.17
CA GLU A 554 0.90 -10.36 -9.26
C GLU A 554 2.06 -10.21 -8.28
N GLY A 555 2.47 -8.98 -8.00
CA GLY A 555 3.53 -8.69 -7.03
C GLY A 555 3.29 -7.40 -6.28
N CYS A 556 3.78 -7.36 -5.04
CA CYS A 556 3.63 -6.22 -4.16
C CYS A 556 4.94 -5.91 -3.44
N LEU A 557 5.34 -4.64 -3.46
CA LEU A 557 6.44 -4.11 -2.67
C LEU A 557 5.91 -3.07 -1.69
N PHE A 558 6.03 -3.32 -0.40
CA PHE A 558 5.86 -2.29 0.61
C PHE A 558 7.20 -1.67 0.99
N HIS A 559 7.22 -0.37 1.12
CA HIS A 559 8.39 0.32 1.62
C HIS A 559 8.10 0.99 2.96
N GLU A 560 9.12 1.01 3.80
CA GLU A 560 9.09 1.69 5.09
C GLU A 560 8.99 3.21 4.95
N MET A 561 8.56 3.86 6.01
CA MET A 561 8.38 5.32 6.06
C MET A 561 9.68 6.09 5.77
N VAL A 562 9.49 7.32 5.27
CA VAL A 562 10.54 8.35 5.24
C VAL A 562 10.38 9.24 6.47
N ILE A 563 11.43 9.31 7.28
CA ILE A 563 11.51 10.12 8.49
C ILE A 563 12.64 11.15 8.37
N ALA A 564 12.65 12.16 9.21
CA ALA A 564 13.74 13.11 9.34
C ALA A 564 14.09 13.28 10.81
N ASP A 565 15.39 13.41 11.11
CA ASP A 565 15.91 13.53 12.49
C ASP A 565 15.42 12.42 13.43
N GLY A 566 15.27 11.19 12.89
CA GLY A 566 14.82 10.02 13.64
C GLY A 566 13.33 10.03 14.03
N ARG A 567 12.53 10.93 13.47
CA ARG A 567 11.10 11.11 13.77
C ARG A 567 10.28 11.21 12.49
N LYS A 568 8.99 10.87 12.58
CA LYS A 568 8.03 11.12 11.49
C LYS A 568 8.05 12.61 11.11
N MET A 569 8.05 12.90 9.81
CA MET A 569 7.99 14.29 9.32
C MET A 569 6.64 14.91 9.68
N SER A 570 6.68 16.10 10.29
CA SER A 570 5.49 16.86 10.66
C SER A 570 5.76 18.35 10.57
N LYS A 571 4.77 19.11 10.07
CA LYS A 571 4.86 20.58 10.02
C LYS A 571 5.06 21.19 11.41
N HIS A 572 4.43 20.61 12.43
CA HIS A 572 4.57 21.07 13.81
C HIS A 572 5.99 20.88 14.39
N LEU A 573 6.70 19.85 13.91
CA LEU A 573 8.09 19.59 14.34
C LEU A 573 9.12 20.36 13.51
N GLY A 574 8.71 21.01 12.41
CA GLY A 574 9.60 21.76 11.53
C GLY A 574 10.64 20.88 10.81
N ASN A 575 10.44 19.57 10.77
CA ASN A 575 11.36 18.60 10.16
C ASN A 575 10.87 18.09 8.79
N VAL A 576 9.92 18.77 8.17
CA VAL A 576 9.43 18.42 6.83
C VAL A 576 10.48 18.75 5.79
N VAL A 577 10.84 17.78 4.98
CA VAL A 577 11.70 17.95 3.82
C VAL A 577 10.82 18.25 2.60
N ASP A 578 11.02 19.42 2.01
CA ASP A 578 10.27 19.85 0.82
C ASP A 578 10.93 19.33 -0.46
N PRO A 579 10.26 18.45 -1.22
CA PRO A 579 10.79 17.95 -2.49
C PRO A 579 11.07 19.05 -3.51
N ASP A 580 10.23 20.09 -3.57
CA ASP A 580 10.40 21.19 -4.53
C ASP A 580 11.69 21.96 -4.29
N ALA A 581 12.00 22.29 -3.04
CA ALA A 581 13.23 22.96 -2.65
C ALA A 581 14.47 22.11 -3.03
N LEU A 582 14.41 20.81 -2.83
CA LEU A 582 15.49 19.90 -3.21
C LEU A 582 15.67 19.83 -4.73
N VAL A 583 14.58 19.77 -5.49
CA VAL A 583 14.64 19.74 -6.96
C VAL A 583 15.18 21.07 -7.50
N GLU A 584 14.79 22.19 -6.91
CA GLU A 584 15.27 23.51 -7.30
C GLU A 584 16.79 23.66 -7.05
N GLU A 585 17.28 23.18 -5.93
CA GLU A 585 18.70 23.29 -5.55
C GLU A 585 19.60 22.28 -6.25
N PHE A 586 19.16 21.02 -6.38
CA PHE A 586 20.03 19.91 -6.81
C PHE A 586 19.63 19.24 -8.12
N GLY A 587 18.41 19.48 -8.61
CA GLY A 587 17.81 18.81 -9.77
C GLY A 587 17.07 17.51 -9.39
N ALA A 588 16.11 17.16 -10.26
CA ALA A 588 15.23 16.00 -10.09
C ALA A 588 16.00 14.68 -10.03
N ASP A 589 16.95 14.46 -10.97
CA ASP A 589 17.75 13.24 -10.99
C ASP A 589 18.56 13.04 -9.71
N THR A 590 19.05 14.13 -9.10
CA THR A 590 19.77 14.06 -7.82
C THR A 590 18.85 13.61 -6.70
N VAL A 591 17.62 14.12 -6.64
CA VAL A 591 16.62 13.72 -5.65
C VAL A 591 16.23 12.25 -5.82
N ARG A 592 15.97 11.81 -7.06
CA ARG A 592 15.65 10.43 -7.41
C ARG A 592 16.74 9.45 -6.95
N VAL A 593 17.99 9.71 -7.34
CA VAL A 593 19.13 8.87 -6.95
C VAL A 593 19.34 8.86 -5.44
N ALA A 594 19.15 10.00 -4.76
CA ALA A 594 19.31 10.10 -3.31
C ALA A 594 18.30 9.22 -2.57
N VAL A 595 17.02 9.29 -2.95
CA VAL A 595 15.94 8.50 -2.34
C VAL A 595 16.15 7.00 -2.56
N LEU A 596 16.54 6.60 -3.79
CA LEU A 596 16.78 5.19 -4.11
C LEU A 596 18.02 4.63 -3.43
N TRP A 597 19.06 5.46 -3.22
CA TRP A 597 20.32 5.02 -2.60
C TRP A 597 20.23 4.90 -1.08
N ALA A 598 19.48 5.79 -0.42
CA ALA A 598 19.54 6.03 1.02
C ALA A 598 19.18 4.80 1.87
N ALA A 599 18.17 4.03 1.44
CA ALA A 599 17.74 2.83 2.15
C ALA A 599 17.09 1.81 1.22
N GLY A 600 17.22 0.52 1.54
CA GLY A 600 16.41 -0.53 0.91
C GLY A 600 14.93 -0.40 1.30
N PRO A 601 14.00 -1.00 0.53
CA PRO A 601 12.55 -0.86 0.76
C PRO A 601 12.14 -1.23 2.19
N ALA A 602 12.58 -2.36 2.71
CA ALA A 602 12.26 -2.87 4.05
C ALA A 602 12.95 -2.11 5.19
N LYS A 603 13.52 -0.93 4.94
CA LYS A 603 14.18 -0.12 5.98
C LYS A 603 13.62 1.29 5.99
N THR A 604 13.31 1.79 7.17
CA THR A 604 12.98 3.20 7.38
C THR A 604 14.06 4.09 6.78
N LEU A 605 13.66 5.02 5.91
CA LEU A 605 14.57 5.99 5.32
C LEU A 605 14.63 7.20 6.24
N ASN A 606 15.71 7.32 7.00
CA ASN A 606 15.99 8.55 7.73
C ASN A 606 16.71 9.53 6.79
N TRP A 607 15.98 10.54 6.33
CA TRP A 607 16.50 11.53 5.39
C TRP A 607 17.74 12.22 5.94
N SER A 608 18.74 12.36 5.13
CA SER A 608 19.96 13.06 5.49
C SER A 608 20.59 13.75 4.28
N ASP A 609 21.23 14.88 4.54
CA ASP A 609 22.00 15.59 3.50
C ASP A 609 23.15 14.75 2.90
N ALA A 610 23.54 13.68 3.57
CA ALA A 610 24.57 12.78 3.04
C ALA A 610 24.10 12.08 1.77
N ALA A 611 22.83 11.70 1.69
CA ALA A 611 22.27 11.04 0.52
C ALA A 611 22.25 11.98 -0.70
N ILE A 612 21.76 13.21 -0.51
CA ILE A 612 21.69 14.18 -1.58
C ILE A 612 23.11 14.59 -2.07
N ARG A 613 24.06 14.80 -1.13
CA ARG A 613 25.44 15.09 -1.48
C ARG A 613 26.12 13.93 -2.24
N PHE A 614 25.84 12.68 -1.86
CA PHE A 614 26.34 11.52 -2.60
C PHE A 614 25.81 11.50 -4.02
N ALA A 615 24.49 11.62 -4.20
CA ALA A 615 23.85 11.60 -5.50
C ALA A 615 24.36 12.72 -6.42
N ASN A 616 24.41 13.95 -5.92
CA ASN A 616 24.92 15.11 -6.65
C ASN A 616 26.39 14.92 -7.07
N LYS A 617 27.24 14.43 -6.15
CA LYS A 617 28.65 14.14 -6.46
C LYS A 617 28.78 13.06 -7.53
N PHE A 618 28.00 12.00 -7.45
CA PHE A 618 28.01 10.91 -8.44
C PHE A 618 27.61 11.41 -9.83
N LEU A 619 26.46 12.06 -9.95
CA LEU A 619 25.94 12.52 -11.25
C LEU A 619 26.85 13.58 -11.89
N ARG A 620 27.28 14.61 -11.14
CA ARG A 620 28.23 15.62 -11.63
C ARG A 620 29.58 15.03 -12.00
N GLY A 621 30.05 14.08 -11.21
CA GLY A 621 31.31 13.37 -11.47
C GLY A 621 31.24 12.53 -12.75
N PHE A 622 30.14 11.82 -12.95
CA PHE A 622 29.90 11.04 -14.15
C PHE A 622 29.73 11.93 -15.38
N TRP A 623 28.96 13.01 -15.30
CA TRP A 623 28.80 14.02 -16.34
C TRP A 623 30.14 14.56 -16.81
N THR A 624 30.93 15.10 -15.89
CA THR A 624 32.24 15.69 -16.21
C THR A 624 33.19 14.67 -16.84
N TYR A 625 33.20 13.46 -16.27
CA TYR A 625 34.05 12.37 -16.78
C TYR A 625 33.65 11.97 -18.19
N ALA A 626 32.36 11.83 -18.49
CA ALA A 626 31.87 11.46 -19.82
C ALA A 626 32.31 12.49 -20.87
N HIS A 627 32.06 13.78 -20.65
CA HIS A 627 32.39 14.83 -21.56
C HIS A 627 33.93 15.00 -21.76
N ASP A 628 34.72 14.79 -20.72
CA ASP A 628 36.17 14.75 -20.83
C ASP A 628 36.64 13.65 -21.80
N ARG A 629 35.99 12.49 -21.76
CA ARG A 629 36.35 11.35 -22.61
C ARG A 629 35.86 11.53 -24.05
N PHE A 630 34.73 12.19 -24.27
CA PHE A 630 34.25 12.50 -25.62
C PHE A 630 35.28 13.40 -26.35
N VAL A 631 35.75 14.46 -25.67
CA VAL A 631 36.79 15.34 -26.22
C VAL A 631 38.13 14.60 -26.44
N GLU A 632 38.53 13.74 -25.51
CA GLU A 632 39.78 12.96 -25.63
C GLU A 632 39.75 12.00 -26.84
N LEU A 633 38.58 11.39 -27.12
CA LEU A 633 38.37 10.53 -28.27
C LEU A 633 38.57 11.26 -29.59
N GLU A 634 38.07 12.50 -29.74
CA GLU A 634 38.26 13.28 -30.95
C GLU A 634 39.76 13.51 -31.32
N GLY A 635 40.59 13.64 -30.28
CA GLY A 635 42.03 13.82 -30.42
C GLY A 635 42.87 12.53 -30.51
N ALA A 636 42.25 11.37 -30.31
CA ALA A 636 42.97 10.11 -30.24
C ALA A 636 43.42 9.60 -31.59
N ARG A 637 44.69 9.11 -31.68
CA ARG A 637 45.25 8.54 -32.88
C ARG A 637 45.33 7.02 -32.76
N HIS A 638 45.16 6.35 -33.91
CA HIS A 638 45.31 4.90 -33.95
C HIS A 638 46.80 4.51 -34.03
N ASP A 639 47.19 3.54 -33.22
CA ASP A 639 48.50 2.91 -33.18
C ASP A 639 48.26 1.40 -33.01
N SER A 640 48.44 0.62 -34.07
CA SER A 640 48.12 -0.79 -34.11
C SER A 640 48.93 -1.65 -33.12
N GLU A 641 50.18 -1.25 -32.83
CA GLU A 641 51.03 -1.97 -31.88
C GLU A 641 50.49 -1.77 -30.43
N LYS A 642 50.19 -0.52 -30.04
CA LYS A 642 49.58 -0.20 -28.76
C LYS A 642 48.19 -0.82 -28.61
N ALA A 643 47.39 -0.78 -29.65
CA ALA A 643 46.08 -1.41 -29.65
C ALA A 643 46.17 -2.91 -29.40
N ALA A 644 47.17 -3.60 -29.97
CA ALA A 644 47.40 -5.01 -29.68
C ALA A 644 47.88 -5.27 -28.25
N GLU A 645 48.76 -4.42 -27.72
CA GLU A 645 49.24 -4.54 -26.33
C GLU A 645 48.16 -4.36 -25.28
N THR A 646 47.10 -3.60 -25.56
CA THR A 646 46.00 -3.28 -24.62
C THR A 646 44.73 -4.12 -24.83
N ALA A 647 44.72 -5.01 -25.83
CA ALA A 647 43.56 -5.84 -26.16
C ALA A 647 43.02 -6.66 -24.95
N ALA A 648 43.92 -7.26 -24.17
CA ALA A 648 43.53 -8.01 -22.98
C ALA A 648 42.85 -7.14 -21.88
N GLN A 649 43.23 -5.86 -21.79
CA GLN A 649 42.63 -4.93 -20.87
C GLN A 649 41.23 -4.50 -21.35
N ARG A 650 41.01 -4.29 -22.63
CA ARG A 650 39.69 -4.02 -23.22
C ARG A 650 38.74 -5.21 -22.99
N GLU A 651 39.25 -6.43 -23.22
CA GLU A 651 38.46 -7.63 -22.93
C GLU A 651 38.06 -7.74 -21.43
N LYS A 652 39.00 -7.36 -20.55
CA LYS A 652 38.67 -7.28 -19.10
C LYS A 652 37.63 -6.20 -18.80
N LEU A 653 37.70 -5.03 -19.46
CA LEU A 653 36.68 -3.99 -19.35
C LEU A 653 35.30 -4.53 -19.79
N ARG A 654 35.25 -5.24 -20.91
CA ARG A 654 34.04 -5.87 -21.41
C ARG A 654 33.42 -6.77 -20.37
N GLY A 655 34.18 -7.69 -19.78
CA GLY A 655 33.70 -8.57 -18.72
C GLY A 655 33.22 -7.81 -17.47
N TRP A 656 33.80 -6.67 -17.14
CA TRP A 656 33.33 -5.82 -16.06
C TRP A 656 31.98 -5.14 -16.40
N CYS A 657 31.79 -4.70 -17.64
CA CYS A 657 30.54 -4.13 -18.11
C CYS A 657 29.43 -5.18 -18.10
N GLU A 658 29.67 -6.38 -18.63
CA GLU A 658 28.72 -7.50 -18.61
C GLU A 658 28.25 -7.83 -17.20
N ASN A 659 29.21 -8.04 -16.30
CA ASN A 659 28.88 -8.34 -14.89
C ASN A 659 28.16 -7.18 -14.20
N GLY A 660 28.53 -5.93 -14.51
CA GLY A 660 27.89 -4.74 -13.95
C GLY A 660 26.44 -4.62 -14.40
N LEU A 661 26.20 -4.72 -15.70
CA LEU A 661 24.85 -4.64 -16.29
C LEU A 661 23.94 -5.76 -15.81
N GLY A 662 24.44 -7.00 -15.74
CA GLY A 662 23.67 -8.13 -15.22
C GLY A 662 23.20 -7.89 -13.77
N ARG A 663 24.11 -7.49 -12.89
CA ARG A 663 23.75 -7.21 -11.48
C ARG A 663 22.77 -6.04 -11.33
N ILE A 664 22.92 -4.98 -12.15
CA ILE A 664 21.98 -3.85 -12.12
C ILE A 664 20.61 -4.32 -12.59
N ALA A 665 20.57 -5.15 -13.64
CA ALA A 665 19.31 -5.71 -14.15
C ALA A 665 18.59 -6.59 -13.12
N ASP A 666 19.33 -7.53 -12.50
CA ASP A 666 18.78 -8.43 -11.47
C ASP A 666 18.25 -7.64 -10.26
N ASP A 667 19.07 -6.75 -9.70
CA ASP A 667 18.67 -5.92 -8.56
C ASP A 667 17.46 -5.01 -8.88
N THR A 668 17.35 -4.53 -10.14
CA THR A 668 16.23 -3.67 -10.56
C THR A 668 14.96 -4.49 -10.77
N ALA A 669 15.07 -5.67 -11.35
CA ALA A 669 13.95 -6.61 -11.51
C ALA A 669 13.35 -7.00 -10.15
N ASP A 670 14.20 -7.14 -9.13
CA ASP A 670 13.81 -7.47 -7.75
C ASP A 670 13.45 -6.21 -6.92
N LEU A 671 13.28 -5.04 -7.54
CA LEU A 671 12.98 -3.76 -6.86
C LEU A 671 14.02 -3.35 -5.78
N GLN A 672 15.25 -3.89 -5.84
CA GLN A 672 16.36 -3.57 -4.92
C GLN A 672 17.16 -2.34 -5.40
N MET A 673 16.47 -1.24 -5.67
CA MET A 673 17.02 -0.04 -6.30
C MET A 673 18.30 0.49 -5.62
N HIS A 674 18.38 0.39 -4.30
CA HIS A 674 19.56 0.78 -3.53
C HIS A 674 20.81 -0.06 -3.88
N LYS A 675 20.63 -1.32 -4.28
CA LYS A 675 21.72 -2.19 -4.77
C LYS A 675 22.08 -1.81 -6.20
N SER A 676 21.07 -1.53 -7.06
CA SER A 676 21.28 -1.05 -8.42
C SER A 676 22.14 0.22 -8.44
N ILE A 677 21.83 1.23 -7.61
CA ILE A 677 22.64 2.46 -7.51
C ILE A 677 24.08 2.17 -7.06
N ARG A 678 24.28 1.26 -6.09
CA ARG A 678 25.63 0.84 -5.69
C ARG A 678 26.38 0.15 -6.83
N ASN A 679 25.72 -0.67 -7.63
CA ASN A 679 26.33 -1.35 -8.75
C ASN A 679 26.64 -0.37 -9.90
N LEU A 680 25.80 0.65 -10.16
CA LEU A 680 26.11 1.75 -11.08
C LEU A 680 27.37 2.51 -10.65
N THR A 681 27.53 2.86 -9.38
CA THR A 681 28.72 3.53 -8.89
C THR A 681 29.96 2.66 -8.99
N ARG A 682 29.88 1.37 -8.69
CA ARG A 682 30.96 0.41 -8.87
C ARG A 682 31.33 0.23 -10.34
N PHE A 683 30.35 0.24 -11.23
CA PHE A 683 30.60 0.18 -12.67
C PHE A 683 31.40 1.42 -13.12
N PHE A 684 31.00 2.61 -12.68
CA PHE A 684 31.75 3.84 -12.94
C PHE A 684 33.19 3.77 -12.41
N GLU A 685 33.41 3.30 -11.19
CA GLU A 685 34.75 3.10 -10.62
C GLU A 685 35.60 2.13 -11.46
N ARG A 686 35.00 1.08 -12.02
CA ARG A 686 35.69 0.13 -12.90
C ARG A 686 36.13 0.77 -14.21
N ILE A 687 35.31 1.63 -14.82
CA ILE A 687 35.67 2.41 -16.00
C ILE A 687 36.89 3.31 -15.69
N GLN A 688 36.85 4.04 -14.58
CA GLN A 688 37.96 4.88 -14.13
C GLN A 688 39.22 4.07 -13.82
N GLN A 689 39.08 2.88 -13.24
CA GLN A 689 40.19 1.98 -12.95
C GLN A 689 40.85 1.48 -14.23
N PHE A 690 40.08 1.15 -15.27
CA PHE A 690 40.61 0.77 -16.60
C PHE A 690 41.45 1.90 -17.19
N GLU A 691 40.90 3.10 -17.27
CA GLU A 691 41.62 4.27 -17.77
C GLU A 691 42.95 4.50 -17.02
N LYS A 692 42.89 4.46 -15.67
CA LYS A 692 44.08 4.64 -14.84
C LYS A 692 45.17 3.59 -15.12
N GLN A 693 44.77 2.36 -15.45
CA GLN A 693 45.72 1.29 -15.80
C GLN A 693 46.40 1.56 -17.15
N LEU A 694 45.62 2.06 -18.13
CA LEU A 694 46.13 2.40 -19.46
C LEU A 694 47.07 3.65 -19.44
N LYS A 695 46.66 4.72 -18.77
CA LYS A 695 47.44 5.97 -18.62
C LYS A 695 48.78 5.76 -17.95
N LYS A 696 48.97 4.73 -17.13
CA LYS A 696 50.28 4.34 -16.61
C LYS A 696 51.23 3.80 -17.69
N ARG A 697 50.74 3.39 -18.85
CA ARG A 697 51.51 2.86 -19.99
C ARG A 697 51.73 3.88 -21.11
N GLY A 698 51.24 5.11 -20.95
CA GLY A 698 51.38 6.21 -21.89
C GLY A 698 50.05 6.80 -22.34
N GLN A 699 50.08 7.50 -23.50
CA GLN A 699 48.86 8.04 -24.11
C GLN A 699 47.93 6.90 -24.58
N LEU A 700 46.62 7.09 -24.41
CA LEU A 700 45.61 6.16 -24.90
C LEU A 700 45.64 6.05 -26.42
N ASP A 701 45.58 4.83 -26.93
CA ASP A 701 45.28 4.57 -28.33
C ASP A 701 43.81 4.86 -28.64
N LYS A 702 43.48 5.08 -29.93
CA LYS A 702 42.12 5.32 -30.38
C LYS A 702 41.18 4.17 -29.97
N ALA A 703 41.62 2.90 -30.09
CA ALA A 703 40.81 1.74 -29.68
C ALA A 703 40.51 1.72 -28.18
N ASP A 704 41.45 2.18 -27.33
CA ASP A 704 41.26 2.29 -25.90
C ASP A 704 40.26 3.41 -25.54
N ALA A 705 40.36 4.56 -26.24
CA ALA A 705 39.45 5.68 -26.07
C ALA A 705 38.01 5.32 -26.49
N GLU A 706 37.86 4.59 -27.61
CA GLU A 706 36.57 4.08 -28.06
C GLU A 706 35.96 3.07 -27.06
N ALA A 707 36.76 2.17 -26.51
CA ALA A 707 36.31 1.24 -25.48
C ALA A 707 35.85 1.96 -24.22
N LEU A 708 36.54 3.04 -23.81
CA LEU A 708 36.11 3.88 -22.68
C LEU A 708 34.76 4.56 -22.95
N VAL A 709 34.62 5.18 -24.13
CA VAL A 709 33.37 5.84 -24.52
C VAL A 709 32.23 4.83 -24.61
N ALA A 710 32.46 3.65 -25.19
CA ALA A 710 31.46 2.59 -25.23
C ALA A 710 31.00 2.18 -23.81
N ALA A 711 31.94 1.99 -22.88
CA ALA A 711 31.60 1.67 -21.51
C ALA A 711 30.82 2.80 -20.77
N ILE A 712 31.17 4.08 -21.06
CA ILE A 712 30.45 5.26 -20.55
C ILE A 712 29.01 5.26 -21.07
N LEU A 713 28.78 5.01 -22.35
CA LEU A 713 27.45 4.99 -22.96
C LEU A 713 26.60 3.84 -22.45
N LEU A 714 27.20 2.68 -22.19
CA LEU A 714 26.52 1.56 -21.53
C LEU A 714 26.09 1.92 -20.09
N LEU A 715 26.99 2.58 -19.37
CA LEU A 715 26.65 3.05 -18.03
C LEU A 715 25.53 4.11 -18.06
N ALA A 716 25.55 5.03 -19.03
CA ALA A 716 24.50 6.02 -19.22
C ALA A 716 23.15 5.36 -19.52
N ARG A 717 23.13 4.35 -20.42
CA ARG A 717 21.90 3.57 -20.66
C ARG A 717 21.42 2.83 -19.43
N ALA A 718 22.31 2.23 -18.64
CA ALA A 718 21.94 1.56 -17.39
C ALA A 718 21.51 2.54 -16.28
N LEU A 719 21.92 3.79 -16.35
CA LEU A 719 21.53 4.86 -15.42
C LEU A 719 20.13 5.44 -15.74
N GLN A 720 19.66 5.30 -16.98
CA GLN A 720 18.42 5.93 -17.45
C GLN A 720 17.18 5.66 -16.57
N PRO A 721 16.92 4.44 -16.03
CA PRO A 721 15.78 4.23 -15.14
C PRO A 721 15.83 5.07 -13.86
N PHE A 722 17.00 5.45 -13.40
CA PHE A 722 17.24 6.09 -12.10
C PHE A 722 17.44 7.60 -12.21
N ALA A 723 18.15 8.04 -13.26
CA ALA A 723 18.47 9.44 -13.54
C ALA A 723 18.30 9.74 -15.05
N PRO A 724 17.03 9.75 -15.52
CA PRO A 724 16.74 9.76 -16.96
C PRO A 724 17.22 11.02 -17.68
N HIS A 725 17.11 12.18 -17.05
CA HIS A 725 17.51 13.45 -17.68
C HIS A 725 19.03 13.49 -17.95
N THR A 726 19.81 13.17 -16.92
CA THR A 726 21.29 13.13 -17.01
C THR A 726 21.75 12.07 -18.00
N ALA A 727 21.16 10.89 -17.96
CA ALA A 727 21.51 9.77 -18.82
C ALA A 727 21.25 10.09 -20.29
N GLU A 728 20.07 10.58 -20.64
CA GLU A 728 19.73 10.95 -22.02
C GLU A 728 20.60 12.09 -22.54
N ALA A 729 20.85 13.11 -21.73
CA ALA A 729 21.73 14.21 -22.14
C ALA A 729 23.16 13.74 -22.45
N ILE A 730 23.74 12.83 -21.63
CA ILE A 730 25.05 12.24 -21.92
C ILE A 730 25.03 11.43 -23.23
N LEU A 731 23.97 10.66 -23.47
CA LEU A 731 23.83 9.89 -24.71
C LEU A 731 23.80 10.80 -25.95
N LEU A 732 22.98 11.86 -25.90
CA LEU A 732 22.87 12.83 -27.00
C LEU A 732 24.16 13.64 -27.21
N ASP A 733 24.78 14.13 -26.14
CA ASP A 733 26.00 14.92 -26.19
C ASP A 733 27.22 14.10 -26.73
N SER A 734 27.12 12.76 -26.68
CA SER A 734 28.12 11.89 -27.33
C SER A 734 28.14 12.00 -28.85
N GLY A 735 27.10 12.55 -29.47
CA GLY A 735 26.88 12.59 -30.91
C GLY A 735 26.61 11.23 -31.55
N ARG A 736 26.43 10.17 -30.78
CA ARG A 736 26.19 8.79 -31.23
C ARG A 736 24.72 8.36 -31.15
N PHE A 737 23.88 9.15 -30.51
CA PHE A 737 22.44 8.96 -30.36
C PHE A 737 21.71 10.21 -30.79
N THR A 738 20.54 10.01 -31.39
CA THR A 738 19.57 11.04 -31.70
C THR A 738 18.39 10.95 -30.72
N SER A 739 17.48 11.91 -30.76
CA SER A 739 16.26 11.87 -29.95
C SER A 739 15.41 10.62 -30.24
N ASP A 740 15.44 10.13 -31.49
CA ASP A 740 14.64 8.97 -31.90
C ASP A 740 15.23 7.64 -31.39
N ASP A 741 16.49 7.63 -30.94
CA ASP A 741 17.12 6.45 -30.34
C ASP A 741 16.78 6.28 -28.85
N LEU A 742 16.01 7.21 -28.28
CA LEU A 742 15.69 7.28 -26.87
C LEU A 742 14.18 7.05 -26.65
N PRO A 743 13.81 6.46 -25.51
CA PRO A 743 14.64 6.01 -24.38
C PRO A 743 15.57 4.82 -24.65
N GLY A 744 15.36 4.07 -25.74
CA GLY A 744 16.24 2.98 -26.19
C GLY A 744 16.20 1.70 -25.34
N ALA A 745 16.69 0.61 -25.93
CA ALA A 745 16.69 -0.70 -25.29
C ALA A 745 17.69 -0.81 -24.13
N TRP A 746 17.39 -1.68 -23.18
CA TRP A 746 18.34 -2.07 -22.12
C TRP A 746 19.63 -2.61 -22.76
N PRO A 747 20.81 -2.13 -22.33
CA PRO A 747 22.05 -2.52 -22.98
C PRO A 747 22.32 -4.02 -22.79
N ALA A 748 22.31 -4.76 -23.91
CA ALA A 748 22.71 -6.15 -23.89
C ALA A 748 24.24 -6.24 -23.89
N ALA A 749 24.81 -7.06 -23.04
CA ALA A 749 26.23 -7.29 -22.94
C ALA A 749 26.83 -7.83 -24.26
N ALA A 750 26.06 -8.57 -25.03
CA ALA A 750 26.44 -9.09 -26.34
C ALA A 750 26.59 -8.01 -27.44
N ALA A 751 26.00 -6.82 -27.25
CA ALA A 751 26.15 -5.70 -28.18
C ALA A 751 27.46 -4.93 -28.01
N MET A 752 28.31 -5.32 -27.05
CA MET A 752 29.65 -4.79 -26.86
C MET A 752 30.68 -5.48 -27.79
N THR A 753 30.54 -5.36 -29.07
CA THR A 753 31.69 -5.44 -29.92
C THR A 753 32.50 -4.17 -29.71
N LEU A 754 33.52 -4.26 -28.83
CA LEU A 754 34.52 -3.21 -28.61
C LEU A 754 35.52 -3.16 -29.77
N ALA A 755 35.17 -3.66 -30.97
CA ALA A 755 35.89 -3.47 -32.18
C ALA A 755 35.49 -2.12 -32.82
N ALA A 756 36.44 -1.38 -33.31
CA ALA A 756 36.23 -0.07 -33.93
C ALA A 756 35.22 -0.07 -35.11
N ASP A 757 34.82 -1.24 -35.60
CA ASP A 757 33.96 -1.42 -36.77
C ASP A 757 32.49 -1.78 -36.42
N ASP A 758 32.15 -2.01 -35.14
CA ASP A 758 30.85 -2.60 -34.72
C ASP A 758 30.03 -1.75 -33.71
N ILE A 759 30.37 -0.50 -33.53
CA ILE A 759 29.42 0.41 -32.91
C ILE A 759 28.37 0.72 -33.98
N PRO A 760 27.07 0.46 -33.78
CA PRO A 760 26.08 0.81 -34.78
C PRO A 760 26.23 2.29 -35.10
N THR A 761 26.91 2.62 -36.18
CA THR A 761 26.59 3.84 -36.91
C THR A 761 25.15 3.64 -37.28
N VAL A 762 24.25 4.53 -36.82
CA VAL A 762 22.89 4.61 -37.30
C VAL A 762 22.92 4.47 -38.80
N ALA A 763 22.65 3.26 -39.28
CA ALA A 763 22.49 3.05 -40.70
C ALA A 763 21.10 3.60 -41.05
N SER A 764 21.13 4.63 -41.84
CA SER A 764 20.05 5.25 -42.59
C SER A 764 18.84 4.38 -42.87
#